data_07dd889c4e035b1c6359019913c5932a
#
_entry.id   07dd889c4e035b1c6359019913c5932a
#
_cell.length_a   1.000
_cell.length_b   1.000
_cell.length_c   1.000
_cell.angle_alpha   90.00
_cell.angle_beta   90.00
_cell.angle_gamma   90.00
#
_symmetry.space_group_name_H-M   'P 1'
#
loop_
_entity.id
_entity.type
_entity.pdbx_description
1 polymer ?
#
loop_
_entity_poly.entity_id
_entity_poly.type
_entity_poly.pdbx_seq_one_letter_code
_entity_poly.pdbx_strand_id
1 'polypeptide(L)'
;MANDKANQWSRVNRNHKMYDQYPAQEPPRPPKPNGPKGSGPRKPRKTKKKRRWILAIFLWLFTLGLIAGLAGTALFFTYANDAPNITESDLASENSTQLLDSKGNVFWSMSTQDRDYANSNEIPKQLKQAVVSIEDRRFYKHHGVDPIRIAGAAISNIKGSSLGMQGGSTLTQQLVKLSVFSTSTSDQTFKRKAQEAWLALRVEKNFTKNQILTFYMNKVYMGHGVYGMKTASEYFYGKALTDLSLPQLALLAGMPQSPTYYDPYLKDTTAAKERRDTVLKAMVTYGAITSKQATEAMKVPVSDGLQDLNAKTEAANSTRQVADGYALSVITEAKKLGYDTTKAGLKIYTNMDSNLQQSLYDNANDGSVTFSSDDLQIGATMTDPNNGHVIAQIGGRNVNTLQALNRATGKNRSSGSSIKPLLDYGPAIEYLNWPTYRTVEDKKYKYNGTNISVYNWDKKYMGNITMRTALTQSRNIPAIRTLEEVGGSNAEKFVNGLGITTNSTPGGSMAIGIDVSTEQEAAAFGAVANGGVYYKPTYISKIVTADGTTHSYTSSGTRAMKTSTAFMLTDMMKGVIKPNATAADAAISGLYQAGKSGLVAYDDNAGMPDKAISDAWFTGYTKSYTLSVWTGFDVPSKNYIPWTEQDLPAQYYAKVMAYAMQNKSNTDWTAPDTVTAKVKGNIVEYEVKDASWSNGGLPSVNSIAQSGETPSEAGISANSASTGSTTGNN
;
A
#
# COMPACT_ATOMS: atom_id res chain seq x y z
N MET A 1 -25.41 -32.92 4.06
CA MET A 1 -26.14 -32.49 5.27
C MET A 1 -25.46 -31.29 5.85
N ALA A 2 -26.19 -30.21 5.83
CA ALA A 2 -26.17 -29.02 6.70
C ALA A 2 -24.83 -28.26 6.81
N ASN A 3 -24.76 -26.95 6.77
CA ASN A 3 -25.68 -25.80 6.63
C ASN A 3 -24.85 -24.58 6.37
N ASP A 4 -25.18 -23.83 5.39
CA ASP A 4 -25.79 -22.48 5.42
C ASP A 4 -25.50 -21.61 6.64
N LYS A 5 -24.71 -20.57 6.38
CA LYS A 5 -24.91 -19.19 6.83
C LYS A 5 -23.86 -18.25 6.23
N ALA A 6 -24.10 -17.82 5.02
CA ALA A 6 -23.57 -16.59 4.48
C ALA A 6 -24.54 -16.11 3.40
N ASN A 7 -25.29 -15.07 3.72
CA ASN A 7 -25.86 -14.12 2.76
C ASN A 7 -27.06 -13.40 3.35
N GLN A 8 -26.80 -12.24 3.91
CA GLN A 8 -27.83 -11.21 4.03
C GLN A 8 -27.14 -9.83 4.05
N TRP A 9 -26.76 -9.37 2.89
CA TRP A 9 -26.62 -7.95 2.58
C TRP A 9 -26.86 -7.77 1.09
N SER A 10 -28.11 -7.61 0.73
CA SER A 10 -28.52 -6.79 -0.42
C SER A 10 -30.04 -6.89 -0.60
N ARG A 11 -30.73 -5.80 -0.36
CA ARG A 11 -31.81 -5.32 -1.22
C ARG A 11 -32.51 -4.11 -0.61
N VAL A 12 -32.01 -2.96 -0.98
CA VAL A 12 -32.82 -1.77 -1.19
C VAL A 12 -33.44 -1.93 -2.58
N ASN A 13 -34.72 -1.85 -2.73
CA ASN A 13 -35.32 -0.94 -3.70
C ASN A 13 -36.84 -1.08 -3.84
N ARG A 14 -37.42 0.09 -3.86
CA ARG A 14 -38.46 0.60 -4.79
C ARG A 14 -39.89 0.13 -4.56
N ASN A 15 -40.83 1.01 -4.28
CA ASN A 15 -41.52 1.80 -5.30
C ASN A 15 -42.60 2.69 -4.68
N HIS A 16 -42.62 3.91 -5.13
CA HIS A 16 -43.74 4.73 -5.61
C HIS A 16 -45.17 4.16 -5.54
N LYS A 17 -46.11 4.90 -4.92
CA LYS A 17 -47.01 5.80 -5.64
C LYS A 17 -47.98 6.50 -4.69
N MET A 18 -48.18 7.78 -5.00
CA MET A 18 -49.30 8.64 -4.66
C MET A 18 -50.67 7.93 -4.64
N TYR A 19 -51.53 8.37 -3.72
CA TYR A 19 -52.80 9.02 -4.05
C TYR A 19 -53.41 9.66 -2.80
N ASP A 20 -53.92 10.87 -2.98
CA ASP A 20 -54.75 11.65 -2.10
C ASP A 20 -55.99 10.87 -1.64
N GLN A 21 -56.53 11.13 -0.42
CA GLN A 21 -57.85 11.61 -0.22
C GLN A 21 -58.19 11.87 1.26
N TYR A 22 -58.97 12.87 1.46
CA TYR A 22 -59.48 13.55 2.63
C TYR A 22 -60.14 12.68 3.73
N PRO A 23 -60.25 13.18 4.99
CA PRO A 23 -60.77 12.42 6.13
C PRO A 23 -62.31 12.36 6.12
N ALA A 24 -62.81 11.16 6.38
CA ALA A 24 -64.21 10.94 6.65
C ALA A 24 -64.54 11.33 8.10
N GLN A 25 -65.63 12.11 8.24
CA GLN A 25 -66.22 12.52 9.49
C GLN A 25 -66.88 11.33 10.23
N GLU A 26 -66.63 11.18 11.53
CA GLU A 26 -67.41 10.28 12.39
C GLU A 26 -68.80 10.88 12.69
N PRO A 27 -69.87 10.06 12.78
CA PRO A 27 -71.21 10.52 13.15
C PRO A 27 -71.37 10.70 14.67
N PRO A 28 -72.31 11.57 15.12
CA PRO A 28 -72.47 11.92 16.53
C PRO A 28 -73.17 10.82 17.35
N ARG A 29 -72.71 10.61 18.58
CA ARG A 29 -73.28 9.69 19.54
C ARG A 29 -74.49 10.35 20.28
N PRO A 30 -75.53 9.59 20.60
CA PRO A 30 -76.73 10.10 21.26
C PRO A 30 -76.47 10.32 22.77
N PRO A 31 -77.27 11.19 23.39
CA PRO A 31 -77.10 11.58 24.81
C PRO A 31 -77.58 10.51 25.79
N LYS A 32 -76.86 10.36 26.91
CA LYS A 32 -77.21 9.50 28.03
C LYS A 32 -78.13 10.24 29.00
N PRO A 33 -79.16 9.54 29.60
CA PRO A 33 -80.05 10.15 30.51
C PRO A 33 -79.53 10.31 31.97
N ASN A 34 -80.01 11.35 32.65
CA ASN A 34 -79.70 11.66 34.03
C ASN A 34 -80.36 10.65 34.98
N GLY A 35 -79.60 10.10 35.92
CA GLY A 35 -80.10 9.32 37.03
C GLY A 35 -79.42 9.72 38.37
N PRO A 36 -79.99 9.52 39.53
CA PRO A 36 -79.83 10.37 40.69
C PRO A 36 -78.60 10.05 41.57
N LYS A 37 -78.28 11.05 42.41
CA LYS A 37 -77.18 11.04 43.39
C LYS A 37 -77.34 9.96 44.47
N GLY A 38 -76.32 9.05 44.57
CA GLY A 38 -76.17 8.15 45.71
C GLY A 38 -74.81 8.39 46.37
N SER A 39 -74.85 8.71 47.65
CA SER A 39 -73.71 8.87 48.56
C SER A 39 -73.01 7.53 48.83
N GLY A 40 -71.70 7.38 48.43
CA GLY A 40 -70.87 6.20 48.74
C GLY A 40 -69.53 6.58 49.31
N PRO A 41 -68.85 5.75 50.08
CA PRO A 41 -67.81 6.12 51.04
C PRO A 41 -66.43 6.45 50.40
N ARG A 42 -65.70 7.37 51.06
CA ARG A 42 -64.37 7.84 50.73
C ARG A 42 -63.33 6.69 50.71
N LYS A 43 -62.68 6.45 49.57
CA LYS A 43 -61.52 5.59 49.46
C LYS A 43 -60.27 6.32 49.97
N PRO A 44 -59.28 5.61 50.60
CA PRO A 44 -58.12 6.23 51.21
C PRO A 44 -57.09 6.67 50.16
N ARG A 45 -56.47 7.82 50.39
CA ARG A 45 -55.38 8.44 49.65
C ARG A 45 -54.10 7.55 49.60
N LYS A 46 -53.84 6.82 48.54
CA LYS A 46 -52.56 6.14 48.27
C LYS A 46 -51.73 6.95 47.23
N THR A 47 -50.97 7.96 47.64
CA THR A 47 -50.13 8.71 46.71
C THR A 47 -48.83 9.27 47.30
N LYS A 48 -48.32 8.75 48.41
CA LYS A 48 -46.96 9.23 48.87
C LYS A 48 -45.80 8.27 48.69
N LYS A 49 -45.97 6.97 48.41
CA LYS A 49 -44.86 6.02 48.26
C LYS A 49 -44.23 6.03 46.88
N LYS A 50 -44.98 6.14 45.77
CA LYS A 50 -44.43 6.15 44.40
C LYS A 50 -43.52 7.37 44.13
N ARG A 51 -43.84 8.53 44.66
CA ARG A 51 -43.05 9.76 44.46
C ARG A 51 -41.71 9.72 45.19
N ARG A 52 -41.59 9.03 46.30
CA ARG A 52 -40.30 8.86 47.03
C ARG A 52 -39.36 7.87 46.34
N TRP A 53 -39.89 6.82 45.70
CA TRP A 53 -39.07 5.87 44.92
C TRP A 53 -38.52 6.50 43.63
N ILE A 54 -39.28 7.28 42.92
CA ILE A 54 -38.84 8.02 41.73
C ILE A 54 -37.78 9.06 42.14
N LEU A 55 -37.97 9.77 43.25
CA LEU A 55 -36.94 10.69 43.76
C LEU A 55 -35.66 9.96 44.21
N ALA A 56 -35.77 8.79 44.81
CA ALA A 56 -34.63 7.98 45.20
C ALA A 56 -33.86 7.47 43.98
N ILE A 57 -34.54 7.00 42.92
CA ILE A 57 -33.92 6.60 41.65
C ILE A 57 -33.22 7.80 40.97
N PHE A 58 -33.88 8.97 40.96
CA PHE A 58 -33.27 10.20 40.44
C PHE A 58 -32.02 10.63 41.21
N LEU A 59 -32.05 10.53 42.53
CA LEU A 59 -30.90 10.80 43.41
C LEU A 59 -29.77 9.78 43.18
N TRP A 60 -30.09 8.50 43.03
CA TRP A 60 -29.12 7.45 42.72
C TRP A 60 -28.47 7.66 41.34
N LEU A 61 -29.26 7.98 40.31
CA LEU A 61 -28.76 8.31 38.98
C LEU A 61 -27.91 9.59 38.98
N PHE A 62 -28.34 10.58 39.79
CA PHE A 62 -27.56 11.83 39.93
C PHE A 62 -26.24 11.61 40.68
N THR A 63 -26.23 10.83 41.76
CA THR A 63 -25.00 10.50 42.50
C THR A 63 -24.08 9.63 41.69
N LEU A 64 -24.60 8.64 40.93
CA LEU A 64 -23.82 7.84 40.00
C LEU A 64 -23.19 8.70 38.87
N GLY A 65 -23.96 9.65 38.31
CA GLY A 65 -23.50 10.64 37.38
C GLY A 65 -22.39 11.56 37.94
N LEU A 66 -22.54 11.97 39.21
CA LEU A 66 -21.55 12.79 39.90
C LEU A 66 -20.23 12.03 40.14
N ILE A 67 -20.34 10.78 40.59
CA ILE A 67 -19.14 9.90 40.79
C ILE A 67 -18.43 9.65 39.45
N ALA A 68 -19.19 9.31 38.41
CA ALA A 68 -18.64 9.13 37.05
C ALA A 68 -17.99 10.42 36.54
N GLY A 69 -18.59 11.57 36.78
CA GLY A 69 -18.03 12.87 36.44
C GLY A 69 -16.72 13.18 37.16
N LEU A 70 -16.67 12.91 38.50
CA LEU A 70 -15.43 13.10 39.27
C LEU A 70 -14.32 12.13 38.83
N ALA A 71 -14.63 10.86 38.59
CA ALA A 71 -13.70 9.87 38.10
C ALA A 71 -13.19 10.25 36.69
N GLY A 72 -14.08 10.68 35.80
CA GLY A 72 -13.71 11.17 34.47
C GLY A 72 -12.82 12.41 34.52
N THR A 73 -13.08 13.34 35.47
CA THR A 73 -12.26 14.53 35.67
C THR A 73 -10.86 14.16 36.20
N ALA A 74 -10.75 13.26 37.15
CA ALA A 74 -9.48 12.78 37.66
C ALA A 74 -8.65 12.09 36.57
N LEU A 75 -9.28 11.24 35.77
CA LEU A 75 -8.65 10.57 34.63
C LEU A 75 -8.19 11.58 33.54
N PHE A 76 -9.01 12.59 33.27
CA PHE A 76 -8.67 13.68 32.35
C PHE A 76 -7.40 14.41 32.78
N PHE A 77 -7.29 14.81 34.06
CA PHE A 77 -6.09 15.51 34.57
C PHE A 77 -4.86 14.59 34.62
N THR A 78 -5.03 13.30 34.89
CA THR A 78 -3.92 12.34 34.79
C THR A 78 -3.37 12.29 33.35
N TYR A 79 -4.23 12.22 32.35
CA TYR A 79 -3.81 12.23 30.94
C TYR A 79 -3.29 13.59 30.47
N ALA A 80 -3.83 14.69 31.00
CA ALA A 80 -3.40 16.05 30.69
C ALA A 80 -1.97 16.34 31.16
N ASN A 81 -1.56 15.80 32.31
CA ASN A 81 -0.20 15.95 32.83
C ASN A 81 0.87 15.31 31.95
N ASP A 82 0.51 14.26 31.19
CA ASP A 82 1.39 13.59 30.21
C ASP A 82 1.37 14.30 28.84
N ALA A 83 0.70 15.43 28.68
CA ALA A 83 0.61 16.12 27.40
C ALA A 83 1.98 16.76 27.06
N PRO A 84 2.43 16.65 25.78
CA PRO A 84 3.67 17.28 25.35
C PRO A 84 3.60 18.80 25.47
N ASN A 85 4.75 19.46 25.57
CA ASN A 85 4.78 20.91 25.44
C ASN A 85 4.50 21.29 23.97
N ILE A 86 3.80 22.41 23.77
CA ILE A 86 3.52 22.97 22.46
C ILE A 86 4.06 24.39 22.40
N THR A 87 4.86 24.68 21.39
CA THR A 87 5.49 25.97 21.13
C THR A 87 4.84 26.66 19.92
N GLU A 88 5.14 27.93 19.72
CA GLU A 88 4.71 28.66 18.54
C GLU A 88 5.31 28.05 17.25
N SER A 89 6.57 27.62 17.29
CA SER A 89 7.20 26.95 16.13
C SER A 89 6.53 25.63 15.77
N ASP A 90 6.01 24.88 16.77
CA ASP A 90 5.21 23.68 16.51
C ASP A 90 3.89 24.01 15.80
N LEU A 91 3.32 25.17 16.07
CA LEU A 91 2.08 25.64 15.44
C LEU A 91 2.33 26.24 14.07
N ALA A 92 3.38 27.06 13.91
CA ALA A 92 3.69 27.78 12.69
C ALA A 92 4.33 26.93 11.59
N SER A 93 5.02 25.85 11.93
CA SER A 93 5.67 24.90 10.98
C SER A 93 6.61 25.55 9.97
N GLU A 94 7.70 26.18 10.43
CA GLU A 94 8.64 26.87 9.54
C GLU A 94 9.60 25.95 8.77
N ASN A 95 9.84 24.69 9.21
CA ASN A 95 10.79 23.78 8.58
C ASN A 95 10.11 22.50 8.09
N SER A 96 10.24 22.19 6.81
CA SER A 96 9.73 20.93 6.24
C SER A 96 10.66 19.77 6.49
N THR A 97 10.08 18.58 6.66
CA THR A 97 10.84 17.33 6.59
C THR A 97 11.37 17.11 5.18
N GLN A 98 12.66 16.83 5.06
CA GLN A 98 13.36 16.59 3.80
C GLN A 98 13.83 15.14 3.71
N LEU A 99 13.64 14.52 2.54
CA LEU A 99 14.24 13.23 2.19
C LEU A 99 15.43 13.49 1.28
N LEU A 100 16.57 12.92 1.65
CA LEU A 100 17.84 13.11 0.97
C LEU A 100 18.31 11.76 0.39
N ASP A 101 18.88 11.79 -0.80
CA ASP A 101 19.48 10.62 -1.45
C ASP A 101 20.76 10.15 -0.71
N SER A 102 21.38 9.09 -1.20
CA SER A 102 22.62 8.54 -0.65
C SER A 102 23.81 9.51 -0.69
N LYS A 103 23.75 10.55 -1.54
CA LYS A 103 24.76 11.61 -1.67
C LYS A 103 24.43 12.85 -0.84
N GLY A 104 23.25 12.88 -0.19
CA GLY A 104 22.78 14.01 0.62
C GLY A 104 22.06 15.10 -0.17
N ASN A 105 21.67 14.88 -1.41
CA ASN A 105 20.85 15.79 -2.18
C ASN A 105 19.38 15.62 -1.82
N VAL A 106 18.65 16.73 -1.65
CA VAL A 106 17.21 16.68 -1.39
C VAL A 106 16.48 16.26 -2.66
N PHE A 107 15.76 15.14 -2.61
CA PHE A 107 14.91 14.69 -3.72
C PHE A 107 13.41 14.81 -3.41
N TRP A 108 13.06 14.93 -2.14
CA TRP A 108 11.69 15.07 -1.71
C TRP A 108 11.60 16.02 -0.50
N SER A 109 10.66 16.93 -0.53
CA SER A 109 10.32 17.74 0.64
C SER A 109 8.85 17.50 0.99
N MET A 110 8.56 17.26 2.27
CA MET A 110 7.19 17.08 2.75
C MET A 110 6.38 18.38 2.67
N SER A 111 7.04 19.54 2.59
CA SER A 111 6.41 20.72 2.02
C SER A 111 6.78 20.82 0.54
N THR A 112 5.85 21.24 -0.28
CA THR A 112 6.21 21.85 -1.55
C THR A 112 7.22 22.96 -1.25
N GLN A 113 8.22 23.18 -2.09
CA GLN A 113 9.18 24.29 -1.92
C GLN A 113 8.47 25.64 -1.78
N ASP A 114 7.18 25.69 -2.06
CA ASP A 114 6.25 26.77 -1.90
C ASP A 114 5.34 26.58 -0.68
N ARG A 115 5.88 26.27 0.52
CA ARG A 115 5.19 26.68 1.75
C ARG A 115 5.35 28.17 1.86
N ASP A 116 4.61 28.87 1.07
CA ASP A 116 4.41 30.26 1.26
C ASP A 116 3.42 30.40 2.44
N TYR A 117 3.99 30.68 3.61
CA TYR A 117 3.21 30.92 4.81
C TYR A 117 2.30 32.12 4.54
N ALA A 118 1.00 31.91 4.54
CA ALA A 118 0.04 32.98 4.41
C ALA A 118 -0.06 33.75 5.72
N ASN A 119 0.35 35.03 5.73
CA ASN A 119 0.02 35.92 6.83
C ASN A 119 -1.50 36.10 6.92
N SER A 120 -2.01 36.44 8.11
CA SER A 120 -3.46 36.55 8.32
C SER A 120 -4.15 37.56 7.37
N ASN A 121 -3.44 38.59 6.91
CA ASN A 121 -3.93 39.61 5.95
C ASN A 121 -3.99 39.08 4.50
N GLU A 122 -3.22 38.06 4.15
CA GLU A 122 -3.24 37.43 2.83
C GLU A 122 -4.38 36.39 2.68
N ILE A 123 -5.00 35.99 3.81
CA ILE A 123 -6.10 35.04 3.81
C ILE A 123 -7.44 35.77 3.70
N PRO A 124 -8.21 35.59 2.59
CA PRO A 124 -9.49 36.25 2.40
C PRO A 124 -10.48 36.02 3.53
N LYS A 125 -11.25 37.02 3.90
CA LYS A 125 -12.30 36.90 4.92
C LYS A 125 -13.30 35.78 4.57
N GLN A 126 -13.65 35.62 3.29
CA GLN A 126 -14.57 34.59 2.82
C GLN A 126 -13.99 33.18 3.04
N LEU A 127 -12.69 32.96 2.85
CA LEU A 127 -12.06 31.66 3.11
C LEU A 127 -12.04 31.35 4.61
N LYS A 128 -11.70 32.31 5.46
CA LYS A 128 -11.80 32.17 6.92
C LYS A 128 -13.22 31.78 7.35
N GLN A 129 -14.22 32.45 6.78
CA GLN A 129 -15.63 32.14 7.04
C GLN A 129 -16.06 30.78 6.52
N ALA A 130 -15.57 30.35 5.34
CA ALA A 130 -15.85 29.03 4.79
C ALA A 130 -15.32 27.92 5.71
N VAL A 131 -14.05 28.01 6.14
CA VAL A 131 -13.42 27.05 7.07
C VAL A 131 -14.17 27.00 8.40
N VAL A 132 -14.46 28.16 9.01
CA VAL A 132 -15.20 28.21 10.28
C VAL A 132 -16.61 27.65 10.14
N SER A 133 -17.29 27.94 9.02
CA SER A 133 -18.67 27.47 8.79
C SER A 133 -18.77 25.94 8.70
N ILE A 134 -17.79 25.29 8.07
CA ILE A 134 -17.83 23.83 7.86
C ILE A 134 -17.15 23.07 8.99
N GLU A 135 -16.03 23.54 9.51
CA GLU A 135 -15.24 22.82 10.51
C GLU A 135 -15.67 23.17 11.95
N ASP A 136 -15.96 24.44 12.25
CA ASP A 136 -16.25 24.86 13.62
C ASP A 136 -17.12 26.12 13.72
N ARG A 137 -18.43 25.98 13.55
CA ARG A 137 -19.40 27.09 13.55
C ARG A 137 -19.35 27.99 14.79
N ARG A 138 -18.86 27.46 15.90
CA ARG A 138 -18.79 28.15 17.19
C ARG A 138 -17.38 28.60 17.54
N PHE A 139 -16.42 28.52 16.61
CA PHE A 139 -15.01 28.83 16.81
C PHE A 139 -14.76 30.09 17.63
N TYR A 140 -15.43 31.17 17.31
CA TYR A 140 -15.28 32.46 18.04
C TYR A 140 -16.05 32.51 19.36
N LYS A 141 -16.77 31.44 19.78
CA LYS A 141 -17.62 31.41 20.98
C LYS A 141 -17.10 30.49 22.09
N HIS A 142 -16.17 29.61 21.79
CA HIS A 142 -15.56 28.71 22.77
C HIS A 142 -14.07 29.03 23.00
N HIS A 143 -13.46 28.39 24.00
CA HIS A 143 -12.04 28.57 24.37
C HIS A 143 -11.30 27.23 24.26
N GLY A 144 -11.07 26.76 23.03
CA GLY A 144 -10.31 25.54 22.72
C GLY A 144 -11.17 24.28 22.61
N VAL A 145 -12.16 24.11 23.47
CA VAL A 145 -13.11 22.99 23.49
C VAL A 145 -14.55 23.53 23.45
N ASP A 146 -15.43 22.88 22.69
CA ASP A 146 -16.86 23.20 22.63
C ASP A 146 -17.73 22.09 23.24
N PRO A 147 -18.15 22.18 24.52
CA PRO A 147 -18.97 21.18 25.17
C PRO A 147 -20.34 20.96 24.48
N ILE A 148 -20.91 22.04 23.90
CA ILE A 148 -22.21 21.94 23.21
C ILE A 148 -22.06 21.09 21.93
N ARG A 149 -20.97 21.27 21.21
CA ARG A 149 -20.67 20.48 20.01
C ARG A 149 -20.38 19.02 20.35
N ILE A 150 -19.65 18.74 21.42
CA ILE A 150 -19.40 17.38 21.92
C ILE A 150 -20.71 16.67 22.26
N ALA A 151 -21.59 17.34 23.02
CA ALA A 151 -22.89 16.79 23.35
C ALA A 151 -23.77 16.55 22.11
N GLY A 152 -23.77 17.49 21.16
CA GLY A 152 -24.49 17.36 19.89
C GLY A 152 -24.00 16.19 19.03
N ALA A 153 -22.68 16.02 18.92
CA ALA A 153 -22.06 14.90 18.21
C ALA A 153 -22.40 13.54 18.87
N ALA A 154 -22.38 13.47 20.19
CA ALA A 154 -22.77 12.26 20.92
C ALA A 154 -24.24 11.86 20.66
N ILE A 155 -25.16 12.84 20.68
CA ILE A 155 -26.58 12.59 20.40
C ILE A 155 -26.81 12.19 18.93
N SER A 156 -26.14 12.82 17.96
CA SER A 156 -26.31 12.51 16.54
C SER A 156 -25.75 11.11 16.18
N ASN A 157 -24.67 10.71 16.80
CA ASN A 157 -24.09 9.36 16.62
C ASN A 157 -24.98 8.25 17.21
N ILE A 158 -25.74 8.53 18.27
CA ILE A 158 -26.70 7.58 18.85
C ILE A 158 -27.98 7.47 17.99
N LYS A 159 -28.38 8.55 17.31
CA LYS A 159 -29.62 8.59 16.51
C LYS A 159 -29.47 8.15 15.06
N GLY A 160 -28.28 7.79 14.60
CA GLY A 160 -28.05 7.33 13.21
C GLY A 160 -28.45 8.40 12.17
N SER A 161 -27.91 9.61 12.29
CA SER A 161 -28.22 10.73 11.40
C SER A 161 -27.78 10.46 9.95
N SER A 162 -28.68 10.66 8.99
CA SER A 162 -28.42 10.62 7.54
C SER A 162 -27.45 11.68 7.02
N LEU A 163 -26.94 12.56 7.87
CA LEU A 163 -26.02 13.66 7.56
C LEU A 163 -24.54 13.30 7.80
N GLY A 164 -24.20 12.03 8.04
CA GLY A 164 -22.85 11.57 8.35
C GLY A 164 -22.42 11.87 9.80
N MET A 165 -21.32 11.23 10.25
CA MET A 165 -20.74 11.46 11.59
C MET A 165 -20.23 12.90 11.72
N GLN A 166 -20.91 13.73 12.47
CA GLN A 166 -20.42 15.07 12.81
C GLN A 166 -19.27 14.96 13.81
N GLY A 167 -18.08 15.43 13.44
CA GLY A 167 -16.92 15.48 14.31
C GLY A 167 -17.14 16.47 15.48
N GLY A 168 -16.90 16.01 16.70
CA GLY A 168 -17.01 16.85 17.90
C GLY A 168 -15.79 17.76 18.18
N SER A 169 -14.70 17.64 17.41
CA SER A 169 -13.46 18.36 17.64
C SER A 169 -13.53 19.81 17.12
N THR A 170 -12.94 20.75 17.85
CA THR A 170 -12.81 22.17 17.44
C THR A 170 -11.63 22.35 16.48
N LEU A 171 -11.57 23.47 15.76
CA LEU A 171 -10.41 23.88 14.94
C LEU A 171 -9.11 23.90 15.76
N THR A 172 -9.17 24.38 17.00
CA THR A 172 -8.01 24.42 17.90
C THR A 172 -7.53 23.01 18.26
N GLN A 173 -8.44 22.07 18.52
CA GLN A 173 -8.09 20.67 18.75
C GLN A 173 -7.50 20.01 17.48
N GLN A 174 -8.04 20.35 16.30
CA GLN A 174 -7.49 19.87 15.04
C GLN A 174 -6.07 20.42 14.80
N LEU A 175 -5.82 21.71 15.06
CA LEU A 175 -4.50 22.30 14.98
C LEU A 175 -3.51 21.62 15.92
N VAL A 176 -3.88 21.42 17.18
CA VAL A 176 -3.06 20.71 18.17
C VAL A 176 -2.75 19.28 17.69
N LYS A 177 -3.76 18.57 17.18
CA LYS A 177 -3.58 17.24 16.59
C LYS A 177 -2.54 17.26 15.48
N LEU A 178 -2.63 18.19 14.55
CA LEU A 178 -1.71 18.33 13.41
C LEU A 178 -0.30 18.78 13.81
N SER A 179 -0.15 19.35 15.01
CA SER A 179 1.13 19.93 15.47
C SER A 179 1.97 18.98 16.31
N VAL A 180 1.36 18.19 17.20
CA VAL A 180 2.10 17.42 18.21
C VAL A 180 1.68 15.96 18.32
N PHE A 181 0.67 15.49 17.56
CA PHE A 181 0.22 14.11 17.60
C PHE A 181 0.31 13.42 16.22
N SER A 182 0.45 12.10 16.22
CA SER A 182 0.34 11.31 15.01
C SER A 182 -1.08 11.38 14.43
N THR A 183 -1.21 11.42 13.11
CA THR A 183 -2.51 11.38 12.42
C THR A 183 -3.04 9.96 12.22
N SER A 184 -2.29 8.93 12.65
CA SER A 184 -2.67 7.52 12.53
C SER A 184 -3.97 7.19 13.26
N THR A 185 -4.81 6.37 12.65
CA THR A 185 -6.07 5.88 13.25
C THR A 185 -5.82 4.98 14.46
N SER A 186 -4.70 4.26 14.51
CA SER A 186 -4.31 3.41 15.65
C SER A 186 -4.09 4.19 16.95
N ASP A 187 -3.75 5.49 16.84
CA ASP A 187 -3.47 6.35 17.99
C ASP A 187 -4.70 7.12 18.52
N GLN A 188 -5.89 6.84 18.01
CA GLN A 188 -7.13 7.50 18.45
C GLN A 188 -7.62 6.96 19.78
N THR A 189 -6.89 7.27 20.87
CA THR A 189 -7.22 6.85 22.23
C THR A 189 -7.92 7.96 23.03
N PHE A 190 -8.62 7.59 24.09
CA PHE A 190 -9.17 8.56 25.05
C PHE A 190 -8.09 9.42 25.71
N LYS A 191 -6.89 8.83 25.97
CA LYS A 191 -5.73 9.57 26.49
C LYS A 191 -5.37 10.72 25.54
N ARG A 192 -5.20 10.43 24.25
CA ARG A 192 -4.88 11.45 23.26
C ARG A 192 -5.96 12.53 23.15
N LYS A 193 -7.24 12.14 23.17
CA LYS A 193 -8.34 13.13 23.12
C LYS A 193 -8.37 14.04 24.35
N ALA A 194 -8.02 13.55 25.53
CA ALA A 194 -7.86 14.38 26.71
C ALA A 194 -6.65 15.35 26.58
N GLN A 195 -5.53 14.87 26.05
CA GLN A 195 -4.35 15.70 25.78
C GLN A 195 -4.61 16.77 24.71
N GLU A 196 -5.28 16.40 23.59
CA GLU A 196 -5.72 17.37 22.57
C GLU A 196 -6.60 18.48 23.19
N ALA A 197 -7.56 18.12 24.03
CA ALA A 197 -8.44 19.09 24.68
C ALA A 197 -7.67 20.00 25.65
N TRP A 198 -6.77 19.44 26.45
CA TRP A 198 -5.94 20.20 27.40
C TRP A 198 -5.02 21.18 26.66
N LEU A 199 -4.31 20.72 25.63
CA LEU A 199 -3.44 21.58 24.83
C LEU A 199 -4.22 22.65 24.07
N ALA A 200 -5.43 22.33 23.58
CA ALA A 200 -6.28 23.31 22.92
C ALA A 200 -6.67 24.48 23.86
N LEU A 201 -6.95 24.18 25.14
CA LEU A 201 -7.20 25.22 26.15
C LEU A 201 -5.95 26.09 26.38
N ARG A 202 -4.75 25.50 26.39
CA ARG A 202 -3.49 26.23 26.55
C ARG A 202 -3.17 27.11 25.33
N VAL A 203 -3.40 26.58 24.12
CA VAL A 203 -3.23 27.35 22.87
C VAL A 203 -4.16 28.56 22.84
N GLU A 204 -5.42 28.40 23.18
CA GLU A 204 -6.39 29.52 23.23
C GLU A 204 -6.10 30.54 24.30
N LYS A 205 -5.34 30.20 25.33
CA LYS A 205 -4.86 31.15 26.33
C LYS A 205 -3.72 32.04 25.81
N ASN A 206 -2.89 31.50 24.90
CA ASN A 206 -1.65 32.14 24.45
C ASN A 206 -1.79 32.81 23.08
N PHE A 207 -2.73 32.39 22.25
CA PHE A 207 -2.90 32.84 20.86
C PHE A 207 -4.34 33.31 20.60
N THR A 208 -4.46 34.37 19.80
CA THR A 208 -5.76 34.89 19.36
C THR A 208 -6.42 33.91 18.37
N LYS A 209 -7.75 33.98 18.25
CA LYS A 209 -8.53 33.24 17.27
C LYS A 209 -8.02 33.37 15.84
N ASN A 210 -7.60 34.56 15.45
CA ASN A 210 -7.05 34.78 14.12
C ASN A 210 -5.69 34.12 13.93
N GLN A 211 -4.81 34.10 14.93
CA GLN A 211 -3.55 33.38 14.87
C GLN A 211 -3.80 31.87 14.77
N ILE A 212 -4.67 31.30 15.61
CA ILE A 212 -5.03 29.88 15.59
C ILE A 212 -5.59 29.47 14.22
N LEU A 213 -6.49 30.26 13.65
CA LEU A 213 -7.05 30.00 12.33
C LEU A 213 -5.99 30.10 11.23
N THR A 214 -5.09 31.07 11.32
CA THR A 214 -3.96 31.25 10.39
C THR A 214 -3.01 30.06 10.47
N PHE A 215 -2.61 29.60 11.66
CA PHE A 215 -1.79 28.40 11.83
C PHE A 215 -2.47 27.15 11.23
N TYR A 216 -3.77 26.96 11.49
CA TYR A 216 -4.54 25.83 10.93
C TYR A 216 -4.51 25.85 9.40
N MET A 217 -4.81 27.01 8.79
CA MET A 217 -4.89 27.16 7.34
C MET A 217 -3.54 27.00 6.63
N ASN A 218 -2.44 27.27 7.32
CA ASN A 218 -1.08 27.03 6.83
C ASN A 218 -0.61 25.58 7.03
N LYS A 219 -1.25 24.83 7.94
CA LYS A 219 -0.77 23.49 8.34
C LYS A 219 -1.55 22.35 7.72
N VAL A 220 -2.80 22.57 7.36
CA VAL A 220 -3.71 21.53 6.90
C VAL A 220 -3.25 20.90 5.59
N TYR A 221 -3.37 19.56 5.51
CA TYR A 221 -3.08 18.78 4.29
C TYR A 221 -4.20 18.97 3.26
N MET A 222 -3.82 19.21 2.01
CA MET A 222 -4.72 19.57 0.92
C MET A 222 -4.73 18.56 -0.25
N GLY A 223 -4.08 17.41 -0.09
CA GLY A 223 -3.88 16.44 -1.18
C GLY A 223 -2.58 16.68 -1.94
N HIS A 224 -2.17 15.74 -2.81
CA HIS A 224 -1.00 15.87 -3.69
C HIS A 224 0.32 16.25 -3.00
N GLY A 225 0.49 15.92 -1.73
CA GLY A 225 1.66 16.39 -0.96
C GLY A 225 1.64 17.88 -0.59
N VAL A 226 0.56 18.60 -0.88
CA VAL A 226 0.39 20.01 -0.64
C VAL A 226 -0.13 20.26 0.78
N TYR A 227 0.54 21.16 1.50
CA TYR A 227 0.15 21.60 2.84
C TYR A 227 -0.09 23.11 2.85
N GLY A 228 -1.14 23.54 3.53
CA GLY A 228 -1.56 24.93 3.60
C GLY A 228 -2.41 25.39 2.42
N MET A 229 -3.35 26.26 2.72
CA MET A 229 -4.35 26.70 1.72
C MET A 229 -3.78 27.67 0.68
N LYS A 230 -2.72 28.45 1.02
CA LYS A 230 -2.05 29.33 0.05
C LYS A 230 -1.35 28.48 -1.02
N THR A 231 -0.55 27.53 -0.60
CA THR A 231 0.11 26.59 -1.51
C THR A 231 -0.92 25.81 -2.34
N ALA A 232 -2.06 25.41 -1.74
CA ALA A 232 -3.14 24.73 -2.46
C ALA A 232 -3.78 25.63 -3.51
N SER A 233 -3.94 26.93 -3.24
CA SER A 233 -4.42 27.92 -4.23
C SER A 233 -3.52 28.00 -5.44
N GLU A 234 -2.21 28.08 -5.22
CA GLU A 234 -1.21 28.12 -6.27
C GLU A 234 -1.11 26.79 -7.02
N TYR A 235 -1.21 25.65 -6.30
CA TYR A 235 -1.17 24.32 -6.89
C TYR A 235 -2.39 24.02 -7.77
N PHE A 236 -3.61 24.24 -7.24
CA PHE A 236 -4.84 23.89 -7.96
C PHE A 236 -5.23 24.94 -9.01
N TYR A 237 -4.98 26.23 -8.74
CA TYR A 237 -5.52 27.33 -9.54
C TYR A 237 -4.49 28.28 -10.13
N GLY A 238 -3.21 28.21 -9.73
CA GLY A 238 -2.18 29.15 -10.14
C GLY A 238 -2.45 30.60 -9.72
N LYS A 239 -3.17 30.77 -8.61
CA LYS A 239 -3.66 32.08 -8.17
C LYS A 239 -3.34 32.33 -6.70
N ALA A 240 -3.17 33.59 -6.33
CA ALA A 240 -3.16 33.98 -4.93
C ALA A 240 -4.53 33.69 -4.29
N LEU A 241 -4.55 33.44 -2.96
CA LEU A 241 -5.80 33.18 -2.23
C LEU A 241 -6.85 34.30 -2.42
N THR A 242 -6.39 35.54 -2.57
CA THR A 242 -7.24 36.73 -2.76
C THR A 242 -7.98 36.74 -4.10
N ASP A 243 -7.47 36.02 -5.10
CA ASP A 243 -7.96 36.03 -6.47
C ASP A 243 -8.88 34.85 -6.76
N LEU A 244 -9.11 33.99 -5.76
CA LEU A 244 -10.03 32.85 -5.89
C LEU A 244 -11.48 33.27 -5.82
N SER A 245 -12.29 32.68 -6.70
CA SER A 245 -13.74 32.80 -6.67
C SER A 245 -14.38 32.08 -5.49
N LEU A 246 -15.62 32.45 -5.14
CA LEU A 246 -16.35 31.83 -4.03
C LEU A 246 -16.43 30.28 -4.13
N PRO A 247 -16.74 29.64 -5.28
CA PRO A 247 -16.76 28.19 -5.41
C PRO A 247 -15.36 27.57 -5.19
N GLN A 248 -14.28 28.22 -5.64
CA GLN A 248 -12.91 27.78 -5.42
C GLN A 248 -12.52 27.85 -3.94
N LEU A 249 -12.84 28.95 -3.25
CA LEU A 249 -12.63 29.10 -1.80
C LEU A 249 -13.41 28.06 -1.00
N ALA A 250 -14.65 27.75 -1.42
CA ALA A 250 -15.48 26.75 -0.77
C ALA A 250 -14.94 25.32 -0.97
N LEU A 251 -14.38 25.01 -2.15
CA LEU A 251 -13.72 23.73 -2.41
C LEU A 251 -12.49 23.57 -1.51
N LEU A 252 -11.58 24.54 -1.49
CA LEU A 252 -10.41 24.52 -0.62
C LEU A 252 -10.77 24.35 0.85
N ALA A 253 -11.80 25.06 1.33
CA ALA A 253 -12.27 24.91 2.71
C ALA A 253 -12.86 23.51 3.01
N GLY A 254 -13.35 22.81 1.99
CA GLY A 254 -13.95 21.49 2.11
C GLY A 254 -12.97 20.34 2.07
N MET A 255 -11.84 20.48 1.38
CA MET A 255 -10.87 19.41 1.14
C MET A 255 -10.24 18.80 2.40
N PRO A 256 -9.91 19.54 3.48
CA PRO A 256 -9.15 19.02 4.63
C PRO A 256 -9.75 17.79 5.31
N GLN A 257 -11.05 17.56 5.21
CA GLN A 257 -11.71 16.40 5.80
C GLN A 257 -11.24 15.08 5.17
N SER A 258 -11.06 15.05 3.85
CA SER A 258 -10.58 13.89 3.09
C SER A 258 -10.01 14.36 1.75
N PRO A 259 -8.77 14.90 1.73
CA PRO A 259 -8.21 15.58 0.57
C PRO A 259 -8.13 14.73 -0.70
N THR A 260 -7.76 13.46 -0.54
CA THR A 260 -7.68 12.50 -1.66
C THR A 260 -9.06 12.13 -2.23
N TYR A 261 -10.09 12.10 -1.38
CA TYR A 261 -11.46 11.77 -1.79
C TYR A 261 -12.19 12.96 -2.44
N TYR A 262 -11.84 14.19 -2.01
CA TYR A 262 -12.40 15.44 -2.56
C TYR A 262 -11.47 16.11 -3.58
N ASP A 263 -10.56 15.34 -4.17
CA ASP A 263 -9.63 15.82 -5.17
C ASP A 263 -10.36 16.24 -6.46
N PRO A 264 -10.20 17.51 -6.92
CA PRO A 264 -10.86 17.99 -8.12
C PRO A 264 -10.31 17.43 -9.44
N TYR A 265 -9.16 16.76 -9.41
CA TYR A 265 -8.56 16.11 -10.58
C TYR A 265 -9.01 14.67 -10.77
N LEU A 266 -9.80 14.09 -9.87
CA LEU A 266 -10.36 12.76 -10.06
C LEU A 266 -11.27 12.71 -11.30
N LYS A 267 -11.29 11.58 -12.01
CA LYS A 267 -12.17 11.35 -13.13
C LYS A 267 -13.67 11.50 -12.77
N ASP A 268 -14.02 11.13 -11.52
CA ASP A 268 -15.34 11.39 -10.92
C ASP A 268 -15.22 12.44 -9.83
N THR A 269 -15.64 13.65 -10.11
CA THR A 269 -15.61 14.80 -9.19
C THR A 269 -16.88 14.97 -8.36
N THR A 270 -17.79 14.00 -8.37
CA THR A 270 -19.08 14.08 -7.66
C THR A 270 -18.88 14.34 -6.16
N ALA A 271 -17.97 13.63 -5.51
CA ALA A 271 -17.66 13.80 -4.09
C ALA A 271 -17.11 15.21 -3.78
N ALA A 272 -16.20 15.72 -4.61
CA ALA A 272 -15.64 17.07 -4.48
C ALA A 272 -16.74 18.12 -4.62
N LYS A 273 -17.64 17.95 -5.61
CA LYS A 273 -18.79 18.83 -5.82
C LYS A 273 -19.75 18.84 -4.62
N GLU A 274 -20.13 17.68 -4.13
CA GLU A 274 -21.04 17.55 -2.97
C GLU A 274 -20.41 18.18 -1.72
N ARG A 275 -19.12 17.99 -1.50
CA ARG A 275 -18.41 18.60 -0.38
C ARG A 275 -18.35 20.12 -0.49
N ARG A 276 -18.00 20.67 -1.65
CA ARG A 276 -18.02 22.11 -1.91
C ARG A 276 -19.41 22.71 -1.67
N ASP A 277 -20.44 22.07 -2.20
CA ASP A 277 -21.83 22.50 -2.07
C ASP A 277 -22.30 22.45 -0.59
N THR A 278 -21.79 21.49 0.17
CA THR A 278 -22.00 21.42 1.63
C THR A 278 -21.35 22.60 2.36
N VAL A 279 -20.14 23.00 1.97
CA VAL A 279 -19.49 24.19 2.52
C VAL A 279 -20.31 25.45 2.22
N LEU A 280 -20.76 25.63 0.99
CA LEU A 280 -21.58 26.79 0.58
C LEU A 280 -22.88 26.87 1.38
N LYS A 281 -23.56 25.74 1.59
CA LYS A 281 -24.76 25.65 2.46
C LYS A 281 -24.43 26.01 3.92
N ALA A 282 -23.30 25.55 4.42
CA ALA A 282 -22.83 25.89 5.76
C ALA A 282 -22.55 27.40 5.91
N MET A 283 -21.94 28.02 4.89
CA MET A 283 -21.69 29.48 4.84
C MET A 283 -23.01 30.28 4.85
N VAL A 284 -24.05 29.84 4.17
CA VAL A 284 -25.39 30.46 4.26
C VAL A 284 -25.95 30.34 5.69
N THR A 285 -25.88 29.15 6.28
CA THR A 285 -26.34 28.91 7.66
C THR A 285 -25.57 29.74 8.69
N TYR A 286 -24.29 29.99 8.45
CA TYR A 286 -23.43 30.85 9.28
C TYR A 286 -23.68 32.33 9.04
N GLY A 287 -24.36 32.71 7.96
CA GLY A 287 -24.63 34.10 7.57
C GLY A 287 -23.42 34.78 6.88
N ALA A 288 -22.48 34.00 6.35
CA ALA A 288 -21.30 34.49 5.64
C ALA A 288 -21.60 34.93 4.20
N ILE A 289 -22.57 34.26 3.57
CA ILE A 289 -23.06 34.53 2.21
C ILE A 289 -24.57 34.39 2.15
N THR A 290 -25.19 34.98 1.11
CA THR A 290 -26.63 34.85 0.84
C THR A 290 -26.95 33.52 0.12
N SER A 291 -28.19 33.06 0.23
CA SER A 291 -28.67 31.88 -0.49
C SER A 291 -28.51 32.04 -2.01
N LYS A 292 -28.67 33.25 -2.55
CA LYS A 292 -28.46 33.55 -3.97
C LYS A 292 -27.01 33.32 -4.39
N GLN A 293 -26.03 33.83 -3.61
CA GLN A 293 -24.60 33.61 -3.88
C GLN A 293 -24.23 32.13 -3.83
N ALA A 294 -24.77 31.40 -2.86
CA ALA A 294 -24.55 29.93 -2.76
C ALA A 294 -25.09 29.20 -4.00
N THR A 295 -26.33 29.53 -4.40
CA THR A 295 -26.96 28.89 -5.57
C THR A 295 -26.18 29.14 -6.85
N GLU A 296 -25.69 30.35 -7.07
CA GLU A 296 -24.86 30.66 -8.26
C GLU A 296 -23.50 29.93 -8.18
N ALA A 297 -22.85 29.90 -7.02
CA ALA A 297 -21.57 29.22 -6.83
C ALA A 297 -21.68 27.69 -7.05
N MET A 298 -22.81 27.07 -6.69
CA MET A 298 -23.05 25.64 -6.88
C MET A 298 -23.23 25.22 -8.36
N LYS A 299 -23.57 26.17 -9.26
CA LYS A 299 -23.68 25.93 -10.71
C LYS A 299 -22.32 25.81 -11.39
N VAL A 300 -21.29 26.40 -10.81
CA VAL A 300 -19.94 26.40 -11.37
C VAL A 300 -19.36 25.00 -11.31
N PRO A 301 -18.78 24.46 -12.39
CA PRO A 301 -18.08 23.16 -12.36
C PRO A 301 -16.95 23.14 -11.34
N VAL A 302 -16.65 21.97 -10.77
CA VAL A 302 -15.50 21.81 -9.84
C VAL A 302 -14.18 22.04 -10.54
N SER A 303 -14.11 21.71 -11.84
CA SER A 303 -12.94 21.90 -12.69
C SER A 303 -12.72 23.36 -13.15
N ASP A 304 -13.62 24.28 -12.80
CA ASP A 304 -13.50 25.68 -13.23
C ASP A 304 -12.24 26.35 -12.69
N GLY A 305 -11.38 26.78 -13.60
CA GLY A 305 -10.14 27.46 -13.32
C GLY A 305 -9.05 26.58 -12.72
N LEU A 306 -9.19 25.26 -12.70
CA LEU A 306 -8.08 24.36 -12.37
C LEU A 306 -6.95 24.56 -13.38
N GLN A 307 -5.71 24.54 -12.88
CA GLN A 307 -4.54 24.55 -13.76
C GLN A 307 -4.49 23.25 -14.58
N ASP A 308 -4.04 23.40 -15.83
CA ASP A 308 -3.52 22.22 -16.55
C ASP A 308 -2.17 21.85 -15.89
N LEU A 309 -2.21 20.77 -15.12
CA LEU A 309 -1.00 20.28 -14.45
C LEU A 309 0.10 19.91 -15.45
N ASN A 310 -0.23 19.69 -16.73
CA ASN A 310 0.76 19.36 -17.76
C ASN A 310 1.69 20.53 -18.12
N ALA A 311 1.26 21.79 -17.98
CA ALA A 311 2.03 22.93 -18.51
C ALA A 311 3.07 23.54 -17.54
N LYS A 312 2.87 23.47 -16.23
CA LYS A 312 3.78 24.06 -15.22
C LYS A 312 4.45 23.05 -14.31
N THR A 313 3.89 21.87 -14.26
CA THR A 313 4.25 20.80 -13.31
C THR A 313 5.34 19.90 -13.84
N GLU A 314 5.66 19.96 -15.13
CA GLU A 314 6.61 19.03 -15.77
C GLU A 314 8.02 19.09 -15.14
N ALA A 315 8.55 20.24 -14.81
CA ALA A 315 9.91 20.33 -14.28
C ALA A 315 10.00 20.08 -12.76
N ALA A 316 9.07 20.58 -11.95
CA ALA A 316 9.08 20.40 -10.49
C ALA A 316 8.42 19.09 -10.04
N ASN A 317 7.43 18.61 -10.78
CA ASN A 317 6.80 17.31 -10.53
C ASN A 317 7.61 16.15 -11.11
N SER A 318 8.44 16.33 -12.13
CA SER A 318 9.24 15.26 -12.71
C SER A 318 10.13 14.59 -11.65
N THR A 319 10.88 15.37 -10.88
CA THR A 319 11.73 14.82 -9.81
C THR A 319 10.93 14.14 -8.71
N ARG A 320 9.75 14.66 -8.35
CA ARG A 320 8.87 14.06 -7.35
C ARG A 320 8.18 12.81 -7.87
N GLN A 321 7.66 12.83 -9.09
CA GLN A 321 7.05 11.65 -9.72
C GLN A 321 8.05 10.50 -9.87
N VAL A 322 9.29 10.81 -10.24
CA VAL A 322 10.37 9.85 -10.32
C VAL A 322 10.57 9.10 -9.01
N ALA A 323 10.47 9.77 -7.87
CA ALA A 323 10.77 9.20 -6.56
C ALA A 323 9.51 8.91 -5.70
N ASP A 324 8.30 9.05 -6.23
CA ASP A 324 7.06 8.99 -5.44
C ASP A 324 6.92 7.69 -4.65
N GLY A 325 7.02 6.54 -5.30
CA GLY A 325 6.93 5.23 -4.65
C GLY A 325 8.03 5.02 -3.60
N TYR A 326 9.24 5.49 -3.88
CA TYR A 326 10.35 5.42 -2.94
C TYR A 326 10.10 6.31 -1.72
N ALA A 327 9.67 7.54 -1.91
CA ALA A 327 9.34 8.48 -0.84
C ALA A 327 8.25 7.94 0.09
N LEU A 328 7.19 7.33 -0.46
CA LEU A 328 6.14 6.67 0.34
C LEU A 328 6.68 5.55 1.23
N SER A 329 7.62 4.77 0.72
CA SER A 329 8.28 3.71 1.48
C SER A 329 9.14 4.27 2.60
N VAL A 330 9.91 5.34 2.34
CA VAL A 330 10.68 6.08 3.35
C VAL A 330 9.78 6.63 4.46
N ILE A 331 8.68 7.28 4.09
CA ILE A 331 7.70 7.82 5.05
C ILE A 331 7.12 6.70 5.93
N THR A 332 6.82 5.56 5.31
CA THR A 332 6.30 4.38 6.01
C THR A 332 7.31 3.80 6.98
N GLU A 333 8.59 3.71 6.58
CA GLU A 333 9.67 3.23 7.44
C GLU A 333 9.94 4.20 8.59
N ALA A 334 10.04 5.52 8.33
CA ALA A 334 10.21 6.54 9.35
C ALA A 334 9.10 6.46 10.42
N LYS A 335 7.86 6.24 10.00
CA LYS A 335 6.74 6.05 10.92
C LYS A 335 6.88 4.79 11.78
N LYS A 336 7.35 3.67 11.22
CA LYS A 336 7.63 2.44 11.98
C LYS A 336 8.76 2.64 13.00
N LEU A 337 9.70 3.54 12.70
CA LEU A 337 10.78 3.95 13.59
C LEU A 337 10.33 4.98 14.66
N GLY A 338 9.06 5.41 14.65
CA GLY A 338 8.48 6.33 15.62
C GLY A 338 8.56 7.81 15.24
N TYR A 339 8.96 8.14 14.01
CA TYR A 339 9.01 9.52 13.53
C TYR A 339 7.73 9.91 12.79
N ASP A 340 7.24 11.08 13.11
CA ASP A 340 6.12 11.70 12.39
C ASP A 340 6.69 12.65 11.33
N THR A 341 6.70 12.21 10.08
CA THR A 341 7.24 12.98 8.95
C THR A 341 6.39 14.20 8.59
N THR A 342 5.17 14.30 9.13
CA THR A 342 4.31 15.49 8.97
C THR A 342 4.73 16.62 9.91
N LYS A 343 5.51 16.30 10.95
CA LYS A 343 6.13 17.30 11.81
C LYS A 343 7.33 17.92 11.13
N ALA A 344 7.57 19.17 11.47
CA ALA A 344 8.65 19.94 10.88
C ALA A 344 10.04 19.46 11.29
N GLY A 345 11.01 19.63 10.38
CA GLY A 345 12.42 19.67 10.72
C GLY A 345 13.19 18.36 10.69
N LEU A 346 12.65 17.26 10.17
CA LEU A 346 13.43 16.04 9.97
C LEU A 346 14.26 16.12 8.68
N LYS A 347 15.53 15.71 8.75
CA LYS A 347 16.33 15.35 7.56
C LYS A 347 16.53 13.85 7.56
N ILE A 348 15.87 13.19 6.61
CA ILE A 348 15.88 11.73 6.47
C ILE A 348 16.81 11.38 5.31
N TYR A 349 17.98 10.89 5.62
CA TYR A 349 18.96 10.40 4.65
C TYR A 349 18.60 8.97 4.26
N THR A 350 18.52 8.72 2.99
CA THR A 350 18.10 7.44 2.43
C THR A 350 19.25 6.71 1.74
N ASN A 351 19.01 5.47 1.37
CA ASN A 351 19.90 4.63 0.59
C ASN A 351 19.71 4.81 -0.94
N MET A 352 18.84 5.74 -1.37
CA MET A 352 18.50 5.93 -2.78
C MET A 352 19.69 6.39 -3.60
N ASP A 353 19.95 5.71 -4.73
CA ASP A 353 20.75 6.25 -5.81
C ASP A 353 19.81 6.96 -6.81
N SER A 354 19.92 8.27 -6.88
CA SER A 354 19.04 9.09 -7.73
C SER A 354 19.15 8.75 -9.21
N ASN A 355 20.32 8.30 -9.70
CA ASN A 355 20.48 7.91 -11.10
C ASN A 355 19.78 6.59 -11.40
N LEU A 356 19.88 5.61 -10.50
CA LEU A 356 19.17 4.33 -10.64
C LEU A 356 17.67 4.52 -10.48
N GLN A 357 17.25 5.39 -9.57
CA GLN A 357 15.85 5.76 -9.41
C GLN A 357 15.28 6.39 -10.70
N GLN A 358 16.03 7.31 -11.31
CA GLN A 358 15.67 7.91 -12.60
C GLN A 358 15.58 6.85 -13.70
N SER A 359 16.58 5.94 -13.78
CA SER A 359 16.56 4.86 -14.76
C SER A 359 15.36 3.92 -14.60
N LEU A 360 14.95 3.59 -13.36
CA LEU A 360 13.73 2.82 -13.15
C LEU A 360 12.50 3.56 -13.71
N TYR A 361 12.39 4.83 -13.41
CA TYR A 361 11.26 5.65 -13.85
C TYR A 361 11.20 5.81 -15.37
N ASP A 362 12.33 6.16 -15.99
CA ASP A 362 12.40 6.41 -17.43
C ASP A 362 12.02 5.15 -18.23
N ASN A 363 12.62 4.00 -17.92
CA ASN A 363 12.30 2.76 -18.63
C ASN A 363 10.83 2.33 -18.50
N ALA A 364 10.10 2.82 -17.50
CA ALA A 364 8.66 2.58 -17.36
C ALA A 364 7.81 3.59 -18.14
N ASN A 365 8.32 4.79 -18.47
CA ASN A 365 7.50 5.91 -18.94
C ASN A 365 7.97 6.52 -20.29
N ASP A 366 9.20 6.24 -20.78
CA ASP A 366 9.76 6.85 -21.99
C ASP A 366 9.52 6.03 -23.28
N GLY A 367 8.79 4.90 -23.17
CA GLY A 367 8.53 4.00 -24.29
C GLY A 367 9.69 3.07 -24.64
N SER A 368 10.79 3.08 -23.89
CA SER A 368 11.91 2.16 -24.08
C SER A 368 11.53 0.70 -23.82
N VAL A 369 10.55 0.48 -22.93
CA VAL A 369 9.81 -0.77 -22.77
C VAL A 369 8.37 -0.51 -23.19
N THR A 370 7.87 -1.26 -24.15
CA THR A 370 6.54 -1.04 -24.72
C THR A 370 5.47 -1.78 -23.92
N PHE A 371 4.50 -1.05 -23.39
CA PHE A 371 3.31 -1.57 -22.72
C PHE A 371 2.11 -1.41 -23.65
N SER A 372 1.27 -2.43 -23.79
CA SER A 372 0.09 -2.42 -24.66
C SER A 372 -1.02 -1.47 -24.23
N SER A 373 -1.03 -1.06 -22.99
CA SER A 373 -2.05 -0.19 -22.40
C SER A 373 -1.45 0.78 -21.41
N ASP A 374 -2.00 1.99 -21.36
CA ASP A 374 -1.64 2.99 -20.35
C ASP A 374 -2.05 2.57 -18.93
N ASP A 375 -3.07 1.73 -18.80
CA ASP A 375 -3.55 1.18 -17.51
C ASP A 375 -2.72 -0.02 -17.03
N LEU A 376 -1.88 -0.64 -17.88
CA LEU A 376 -0.99 -1.72 -17.46
C LEU A 376 0.13 -1.14 -16.58
N GLN A 377 0.16 -1.54 -15.33
CA GLN A 377 1.02 -0.98 -14.30
C GLN A 377 2.29 -1.80 -14.07
N ILE A 378 3.23 -1.20 -13.35
CA ILE A 378 4.50 -1.80 -12.94
C ILE A 378 4.75 -1.51 -11.45
N GLY A 379 5.37 -2.46 -10.77
CA GLY A 379 6.03 -2.26 -9.47
C GLY A 379 7.43 -2.85 -9.55
N ALA A 380 8.45 -2.11 -9.14
CA ALA A 380 9.81 -2.62 -9.18
C ALA A 380 10.62 -2.15 -7.95
N THR A 381 11.44 -3.04 -7.41
CA THR A 381 12.34 -2.76 -6.27
C THR A 381 13.75 -3.27 -6.57
N MET A 382 14.74 -2.38 -6.46
CA MET A 382 16.15 -2.70 -6.56
C MET A 382 16.81 -2.64 -5.17
N THR A 383 17.54 -3.68 -4.79
CA THR A 383 18.29 -3.76 -3.53
C THR A 383 19.75 -4.08 -3.73
N ASP A 384 20.60 -3.65 -2.78
CA ASP A 384 21.94 -4.20 -2.62
C ASP A 384 21.84 -5.47 -1.77
N PRO A 385 22.19 -6.64 -2.34
CA PRO A 385 22.08 -7.92 -1.65
C PRO A 385 23.00 -8.04 -0.41
N ASN A 386 24.03 -7.20 -0.31
CA ASN A 386 25.07 -7.33 0.73
C ASN A 386 24.76 -6.56 2.02
N ASN A 387 23.74 -5.70 2.01
CA ASN A 387 23.35 -4.88 3.16
C ASN A 387 21.84 -4.63 3.28
N GLY A 388 21.04 -5.02 2.27
CA GLY A 388 19.58 -4.84 2.26
C GLY A 388 19.13 -3.41 1.97
N HIS A 389 20.02 -2.53 1.53
CA HIS A 389 19.64 -1.19 1.15
C HIS A 389 18.73 -1.21 -0.07
N VAL A 390 17.58 -0.56 0.01
CA VAL A 390 16.73 -0.30 -1.15
C VAL A 390 17.33 0.88 -1.91
N ILE A 391 17.86 0.59 -3.09
CA ILE A 391 18.62 1.55 -3.91
C ILE A 391 17.71 2.37 -4.80
N ALA A 392 16.62 1.76 -5.31
CA ALA A 392 15.62 2.41 -6.12
C ALA A 392 14.31 1.62 -6.07
N GLN A 393 13.18 2.32 -6.23
CA GLN A 393 11.85 1.69 -6.24
C GLN A 393 10.84 2.54 -7.00
N ILE A 394 10.04 1.92 -7.87
CA ILE A 394 8.87 2.55 -8.47
C ILE A 394 7.59 1.78 -8.11
N GLY A 395 6.51 2.52 -7.86
CA GLY A 395 5.21 1.97 -7.49
C GLY A 395 4.17 1.99 -8.60
N GLY A 396 4.52 2.51 -9.79
CA GLY A 396 3.61 2.59 -10.93
C GLY A 396 4.20 3.35 -12.11
N ARG A 397 3.48 3.35 -13.24
CA ARG A 397 3.77 4.14 -14.43
C ARG A 397 2.57 5.01 -14.82
N ASN A 398 2.79 6.06 -15.61
CA ASN A 398 1.76 7.03 -16.00
C ASN A 398 0.98 7.59 -14.81
N VAL A 399 1.66 7.77 -13.67
CA VAL A 399 1.03 8.23 -12.43
C VAL A 399 1.09 9.76 -12.40
N ASN A 400 -0.07 10.40 -12.52
CA ASN A 400 -0.18 11.87 -12.57
C ASN A 400 -0.40 12.51 -11.19
N THR A 401 -0.47 11.71 -10.12
CA THR A 401 -0.70 12.17 -8.76
C THR A 401 0.42 11.75 -7.84
N LEU A 402 0.86 12.64 -6.95
CA LEU A 402 1.82 12.30 -5.90
C LEU A 402 1.17 11.49 -4.79
N GLN A 403 1.96 10.66 -4.11
CA GLN A 403 1.52 9.72 -3.07
C GLN A 403 0.48 8.71 -3.59
N ALA A 404 0.68 8.28 -4.81
CA ALA A 404 -0.14 7.27 -5.47
C ALA A 404 0.06 5.87 -4.86
N LEU A 405 -0.73 4.90 -5.32
CA LEU A 405 -0.59 3.52 -4.90
C LEU A 405 0.82 2.99 -5.20
N ASN A 406 1.56 2.63 -4.16
CA ASN A 406 2.87 1.98 -4.32
C ASN A 406 2.69 0.46 -4.46
N ARG A 407 2.70 -0.04 -5.70
CA ARG A 407 2.53 -1.46 -6.02
C ARG A 407 3.74 -2.31 -5.67
N ALA A 408 4.90 -1.68 -5.52
CA ALA A 408 6.13 -2.38 -5.17
C ALA A 408 6.13 -2.95 -3.74
N THR A 409 5.31 -2.39 -2.84
CA THR A 409 5.17 -2.85 -1.45
C THR A 409 3.86 -3.58 -1.18
N GLY A 410 2.96 -3.67 -2.17
CA GLY A 410 1.70 -4.41 -2.07
C GLY A 410 1.93 -5.91 -1.96
N LYS A 411 1.21 -6.58 -1.05
CA LYS A 411 1.33 -8.03 -0.76
C LYS A 411 0.06 -8.78 -1.14
N ASN A 412 -0.57 -8.43 -2.23
CA ASN A 412 -1.84 -8.99 -2.66
C ASN A 412 -1.80 -9.48 -4.12
N ARG A 413 -0.58 -9.79 -4.60
CA ARG A 413 -0.34 -10.30 -5.94
C ARG A 413 0.45 -11.60 -5.87
N SER A 414 -0.07 -12.63 -6.52
CA SER A 414 0.62 -13.90 -6.60
C SER A 414 1.90 -13.78 -7.43
N SER A 415 2.98 -14.28 -6.87
CA SER A 415 4.29 -14.37 -7.52
C SER A 415 4.34 -15.29 -8.74
N GLY A 416 3.33 -16.16 -8.88
CA GLY A 416 3.44 -17.25 -9.85
C GLY A 416 4.71 -18.07 -9.64
N SER A 417 5.32 -18.49 -10.71
CA SER A 417 6.50 -19.36 -10.69
C SER A 417 7.80 -18.72 -10.19
N SER A 418 7.84 -17.40 -9.91
CA SER A 418 9.05 -16.77 -9.37
C SER A 418 9.38 -17.28 -7.97
N ILE A 419 8.40 -17.80 -7.23
CA ILE A 419 8.58 -18.35 -5.89
C ILE A 419 9.29 -19.70 -5.85
N LYS A 420 9.27 -20.47 -6.94
CA LYS A 420 9.77 -21.88 -6.97
C LYS A 420 11.19 -22.07 -6.43
N PRO A 421 12.18 -21.21 -6.73
CA PRO A 421 13.51 -21.31 -6.13
C PRO A 421 13.48 -21.20 -4.61
N LEU A 422 12.57 -20.44 -4.06
CA LEU A 422 12.51 -20.10 -2.63
C LEU A 422 11.62 -21.06 -1.85
N LEU A 423 10.51 -21.52 -2.44
CA LEU A 423 9.53 -22.33 -1.71
C LEU A 423 9.70 -23.83 -1.92
N ASP A 424 10.22 -24.24 -3.08
CA ASP A 424 10.32 -25.65 -3.46
C ASP A 424 11.76 -26.15 -3.47
N TYR A 425 12.58 -25.61 -4.38
CA TYR A 425 13.92 -26.15 -4.68
C TYR A 425 14.99 -25.73 -3.66
N GLY A 426 14.89 -24.52 -3.09
CA GLY A 426 15.77 -24.07 -2.02
C GLY A 426 15.68 -24.95 -0.77
N PRO A 427 14.49 -25.16 -0.22
CA PRO A 427 14.30 -26.08 0.90
C PRO A 427 14.71 -27.54 0.58
N ALA A 428 14.52 -28.00 -0.66
CA ALA A 428 14.96 -29.33 -1.07
C ALA A 428 16.49 -29.50 -0.99
N ILE A 429 17.24 -28.51 -1.41
CA ILE A 429 18.71 -28.48 -1.25
C ILE A 429 19.08 -28.33 0.22
N GLU A 430 18.44 -27.39 0.95
CA GLU A 430 18.79 -27.02 2.32
C GLU A 430 18.58 -28.17 3.31
N TYR A 431 17.44 -28.85 3.22
CA TYR A 431 17.02 -29.84 4.22
C TYR A 431 17.16 -31.29 3.76
N LEU A 432 17.05 -31.55 2.45
CA LEU A 432 17.12 -32.90 1.88
C LEU A 432 18.46 -33.16 1.15
N ASN A 433 19.36 -32.16 1.07
CA ASN A 433 20.64 -32.19 0.38
C ASN A 433 20.52 -32.61 -1.11
N TRP A 434 19.41 -32.28 -1.76
CA TRP A 434 19.19 -32.69 -3.13
C TRP A 434 20.23 -32.08 -4.07
N PRO A 435 20.86 -32.91 -4.95
CA PRO A 435 21.73 -32.41 -5.96
C PRO A 435 20.95 -31.79 -7.12
N THR A 436 21.58 -30.93 -7.92
CA THR A 436 20.95 -30.26 -9.06
C THR A 436 20.44 -31.24 -10.12
N TYR A 437 21.03 -32.45 -10.16
CA TYR A 437 20.66 -33.55 -11.06
C TYR A 437 19.67 -34.54 -10.46
N ARG A 438 19.12 -34.29 -9.29
CA ARG A 438 18.11 -35.18 -8.71
C ARG A 438 16.93 -35.32 -9.69
N THR A 439 16.50 -36.56 -9.93
CA THR A 439 15.34 -36.83 -10.78
C THR A 439 14.07 -36.37 -10.12
N VAL A 440 13.25 -35.64 -10.87
CA VAL A 440 11.89 -35.23 -10.50
C VAL A 440 10.92 -35.64 -11.60
N GLU A 441 9.69 -36.00 -11.24
CA GLU A 441 8.72 -36.54 -12.18
C GLU A 441 7.80 -35.43 -12.73
N ASP A 442 7.76 -35.30 -14.05
CA ASP A 442 6.87 -34.38 -14.79
C ASP A 442 5.84 -35.24 -15.60
N LYS A 443 4.91 -35.84 -14.90
CA LYS A 443 3.82 -36.63 -15.46
C LYS A 443 2.47 -36.09 -14.97
N LYS A 444 1.37 -36.54 -15.60
CA LYS A 444 0.00 -36.19 -15.18
C LYS A 444 -0.15 -36.27 -13.66
N TYR A 445 -0.68 -35.22 -13.07
CA TYR A 445 -0.79 -35.09 -11.62
C TYR A 445 -2.11 -34.42 -11.24
N LYS A 446 -2.66 -34.80 -10.11
CA LYS A 446 -3.79 -34.14 -9.44
C LYS A 446 -3.37 -33.77 -8.03
N TYR A 447 -3.88 -32.66 -7.54
CA TYR A 447 -3.64 -32.30 -6.14
C TYR A 447 -4.12 -33.41 -5.21
N ASN A 448 -3.30 -33.76 -4.23
CA ASN A 448 -3.56 -34.82 -3.29
C ASN A 448 -4.93 -34.67 -2.61
N GLY A 449 -5.73 -35.74 -2.60
CA GLY A 449 -7.07 -35.75 -2.02
C GLY A 449 -8.14 -35.03 -2.84
N THR A 450 -7.84 -34.62 -4.08
CA THR A 450 -8.79 -33.92 -4.96
C THR A 450 -8.88 -34.56 -6.35
N ASN A 451 -9.88 -34.13 -7.14
CA ASN A 451 -9.99 -34.43 -8.56
C ASN A 451 -9.42 -33.34 -9.48
N ILE A 452 -8.78 -32.33 -8.91
CA ILE A 452 -8.27 -31.17 -9.64
C ILE A 452 -6.94 -31.54 -10.31
N SER A 453 -6.91 -31.51 -11.64
CA SER A 453 -5.71 -31.77 -12.43
C SER A 453 -4.78 -30.58 -12.45
N VAL A 454 -3.48 -30.84 -12.37
CA VAL A 454 -2.44 -29.81 -12.52
C VAL A 454 -1.84 -29.92 -13.92
N TYR A 455 -1.62 -28.78 -14.54
CA TYR A 455 -0.99 -28.68 -15.85
C TYR A 455 0.28 -27.81 -15.78
N ASN A 456 1.24 -28.16 -16.62
CA ASN A 456 2.32 -27.26 -16.92
C ASN A 456 1.83 -26.15 -17.87
N TRP A 457 2.54 -25.05 -17.95
CA TRP A 457 2.17 -23.86 -18.75
C TRP A 457 1.96 -24.17 -20.26
N ASP A 458 2.64 -25.20 -20.79
CA ASP A 458 2.55 -25.68 -22.18
C ASP A 458 1.59 -26.87 -22.36
N LYS A 459 0.92 -27.31 -21.28
CA LYS A 459 0.05 -28.50 -21.21
C LYS A 459 0.77 -29.82 -21.62
N LYS A 460 2.13 -29.85 -21.62
CA LYS A 460 2.97 -31.01 -21.95
C LYS A 460 3.64 -31.59 -20.69
N TYR A 461 4.17 -32.79 -20.82
CA TYR A 461 4.90 -33.51 -19.77
C TYR A 461 6.23 -33.98 -20.32
N MET A 462 7.30 -33.88 -19.51
CA MET A 462 8.67 -34.21 -19.90
C MET A 462 9.16 -35.55 -19.30
N GLY A 463 8.31 -36.30 -18.59
CA GLY A 463 8.68 -37.54 -17.95
C GLY A 463 9.56 -37.35 -16.72
N ASN A 464 10.64 -38.08 -16.63
CA ASN A 464 11.63 -37.92 -15.55
C ASN A 464 12.72 -36.96 -16.02
N ILE A 465 12.85 -35.82 -15.33
CA ILE A 465 13.80 -34.75 -15.65
C ILE A 465 14.64 -34.42 -14.43
N THR A 466 15.74 -33.70 -14.61
CA THR A 466 16.54 -33.22 -13.48
C THR A 466 15.85 -32.04 -12.78
N MET A 467 16.13 -31.84 -11.50
CA MET A 467 15.70 -30.65 -10.75
C MET A 467 16.12 -29.36 -11.46
N ARG A 468 17.33 -29.30 -12.03
CA ARG A 468 17.79 -28.18 -12.86
C ARG A 468 16.84 -27.93 -14.04
N THR A 469 16.53 -28.95 -14.83
CA THR A 469 15.62 -28.83 -15.97
C THR A 469 14.23 -28.39 -15.53
N ALA A 470 13.73 -28.94 -14.42
CA ALA A 470 12.42 -28.58 -13.87
C ALA A 470 12.34 -27.09 -13.50
N LEU A 471 13.37 -26.55 -12.84
CA LEU A 471 13.46 -25.13 -12.50
C LEU A 471 13.64 -24.25 -13.74
N THR A 472 14.56 -24.62 -14.64
CA THR A 472 14.87 -23.84 -15.84
C THR A 472 13.68 -23.72 -16.78
N GLN A 473 12.93 -24.84 -16.96
CA GLN A 473 11.72 -24.87 -17.76
C GLN A 473 10.44 -24.50 -16.97
N SER A 474 10.62 -24.05 -15.74
CA SER A 474 9.52 -23.59 -14.88
C SER A 474 8.34 -24.57 -14.75
N ARG A 475 8.63 -25.91 -14.70
CA ARG A 475 7.60 -26.95 -14.66
C ARG A 475 6.78 -26.87 -13.37
N ASN A 476 5.44 -26.95 -13.46
CA ASN A 476 4.55 -26.83 -12.31
C ASN A 476 4.49 -28.13 -11.50
N ILE A 477 4.33 -29.24 -12.18
CA ILE A 477 4.17 -30.55 -11.53
C ILE A 477 5.42 -30.94 -10.74
N PRO A 478 6.64 -30.85 -11.28
CA PRO A 478 7.85 -31.06 -10.51
C PRO A 478 7.99 -30.17 -9.28
N ALA A 479 7.59 -28.90 -9.36
CA ALA A 479 7.62 -27.97 -8.23
C ALA A 479 6.70 -28.43 -7.10
N ILE A 480 5.44 -28.78 -7.41
CA ILE A 480 4.47 -29.29 -6.43
C ILE A 480 4.99 -30.56 -5.76
N ARG A 481 5.46 -31.54 -6.56
CA ARG A 481 6.03 -32.78 -6.01
C ARG A 481 7.25 -32.52 -5.13
N THR A 482 8.09 -31.55 -5.50
CA THR A 482 9.24 -31.16 -4.68
C THR A 482 8.79 -30.57 -3.35
N LEU A 483 7.80 -29.67 -3.35
CA LEU A 483 7.24 -29.13 -2.11
C LEU A 483 6.64 -30.23 -1.22
N GLU A 484 5.97 -31.20 -1.81
CA GLU A 484 5.40 -32.35 -1.06
C GLU A 484 6.48 -33.17 -0.38
N GLU A 485 7.60 -33.46 -1.06
CA GLU A 485 8.73 -34.18 -0.47
C GLU A 485 9.47 -33.35 0.60
N VAL A 486 9.62 -32.05 0.39
CA VAL A 486 10.20 -31.12 1.37
C VAL A 486 9.33 -31.03 2.62
N GLY A 487 8.02 -31.03 2.44
CA GLY A 487 7.03 -30.79 3.48
C GLY A 487 6.81 -29.32 3.79
N GLY A 488 5.56 -28.92 3.99
CA GLY A 488 5.16 -27.52 4.16
C GLY A 488 5.89 -26.78 5.30
N SER A 489 6.14 -27.47 6.42
CA SER A 489 6.84 -26.84 7.56
C SER A 489 8.29 -26.44 7.25
N ASN A 490 9.02 -27.25 6.46
CA ASN A 490 10.37 -26.91 6.01
C ASN A 490 10.34 -25.75 5.01
N ALA A 491 9.39 -25.77 4.07
CA ALA A 491 9.23 -24.70 3.11
C ALA A 491 8.87 -23.38 3.79
N GLU A 492 7.93 -23.39 4.74
CA GLU A 492 7.55 -22.22 5.54
C GLU A 492 8.73 -21.66 6.33
N LYS A 493 9.48 -22.52 7.01
CA LYS A 493 10.68 -22.12 7.75
C LYS A 493 11.71 -21.45 6.85
N PHE A 494 11.90 -21.97 5.64
CA PHE A 494 12.86 -21.43 4.67
C PHE A 494 12.43 -20.02 4.20
N VAL A 495 11.19 -19.85 3.74
CA VAL A 495 10.73 -18.53 3.24
C VAL A 495 10.57 -17.51 4.37
N ASN A 496 10.20 -17.93 5.59
CA ASN A 496 10.19 -17.06 6.76
C ASN A 496 11.60 -16.51 7.07
N GLY A 497 12.64 -17.35 6.93
CA GLY A 497 14.04 -16.92 7.03
C GLY A 497 14.45 -15.89 5.97
N LEU A 498 13.70 -15.79 4.87
CA LEU A 498 13.86 -14.84 3.77
C LEU A 498 12.90 -13.64 3.85
N GLY A 499 12.19 -13.46 4.96
CA GLY A 499 11.27 -12.34 5.18
C GLY A 499 9.93 -12.46 4.47
N ILE A 500 9.60 -13.61 3.91
CA ILE A 500 8.31 -13.90 3.29
C ILE A 500 7.49 -14.73 4.27
N THR A 501 6.33 -14.21 4.69
CA THR A 501 5.40 -14.92 5.58
C THR A 501 4.22 -15.45 4.79
N THR A 502 3.85 -16.70 5.04
CA THR A 502 2.69 -17.33 4.42
C THR A 502 1.49 -17.31 5.37
N ASN A 503 0.27 -17.24 4.82
CA ASN A 503 -0.95 -17.19 5.62
C ASN A 503 -1.35 -18.58 6.18
N SER A 504 -0.72 -19.64 5.68
CA SER A 504 -0.89 -21.03 6.10
C SER A 504 0.36 -21.82 5.76
N THR A 505 0.51 -22.99 6.35
CA THR A 505 1.60 -23.92 6.00
C THR A 505 1.56 -24.26 4.51
N PRO A 506 2.68 -24.02 3.76
CA PRO A 506 2.73 -24.22 2.32
C PRO A 506 2.39 -25.64 1.87
N GLY A 507 1.63 -25.74 0.77
CA GLY A 507 1.27 -27.00 0.14
C GLY A 507 0.45 -26.78 -1.13
N GLY A 508 0.27 -27.81 -1.92
CA GLY A 508 -0.58 -27.79 -3.11
C GLY A 508 -0.22 -26.66 -4.10
N SER A 509 -1.19 -25.79 -4.39
CA SER A 509 -1.03 -24.70 -5.35
C SER A 509 -0.02 -23.64 -4.92
N MET A 510 0.33 -23.52 -3.65
CA MET A 510 1.31 -22.56 -3.16
C MET A 510 2.72 -22.80 -3.76
N ALA A 511 3.03 -24.02 -4.18
CA ALA A 511 4.27 -24.33 -4.91
C ALA A 511 4.43 -23.54 -6.22
N ILE A 512 3.35 -23.04 -6.78
CA ILE A 512 3.36 -22.32 -8.06
C ILE A 512 2.94 -20.87 -7.94
N GLY A 513 2.80 -20.35 -6.71
CA GLY A 513 2.53 -18.93 -6.43
C GLY A 513 1.99 -18.66 -5.04
N ILE A 514 2.54 -17.65 -4.39
CA ILE A 514 2.06 -17.08 -3.14
C ILE A 514 2.05 -15.55 -3.28
N ASP A 515 1.28 -14.88 -2.45
CA ASP A 515 1.21 -13.43 -2.46
C ASP A 515 2.48 -12.80 -1.88
N VAL A 516 3.13 -11.95 -2.67
CA VAL A 516 4.37 -11.26 -2.30
C VAL A 516 4.38 -9.83 -2.85
N SER A 517 5.38 -9.05 -2.43
CA SER A 517 5.74 -7.76 -3.02
C SER A 517 7.09 -7.84 -3.73
N THR A 518 7.37 -6.92 -4.66
CA THR A 518 8.69 -6.83 -5.29
C THR A 518 9.80 -6.53 -4.28
N GLU A 519 9.48 -5.81 -3.20
CA GLU A 519 10.40 -5.57 -2.08
C GLU A 519 10.80 -6.88 -1.39
N GLN A 520 9.82 -7.75 -1.10
CA GLN A 520 10.09 -9.04 -0.48
C GLN A 520 10.89 -9.98 -1.39
N GLU A 521 10.51 -10.07 -2.67
CA GLU A 521 11.26 -10.91 -3.62
C GLU A 521 12.68 -10.40 -3.84
N ALA A 522 12.88 -9.08 -4.01
CA ALA A 522 14.22 -8.51 -4.16
C ALA A 522 15.12 -8.86 -2.98
N ALA A 523 14.62 -8.77 -1.75
CA ALA A 523 15.38 -9.13 -0.56
C ALA A 523 15.66 -10.64 -0.46
N ALA A 524 14.67 -11.48 -0.77
CA ALA A 524 14.79 -12.94 -0.70
C ALA A 524 15.78 -13.47 -1.76
N PHE A 525 15.69 -12.98 -2.99
CA PHE A 525 16.68 -13.32 -4.04
C PHE A 525 18.05 -12.70 -3.76
N GLY A 526 18.09 -11.55 -3.08
CA GLY A 526 19.33 -10.96 -2.57
C GLY A 526 20.09 -11.89 -1.62
N ALA A 527 19.37 -12.61 -0.76
CA ALA A 527 19.99 -13.62 0.09
C ALA A 527 20.59 -14.78 -0.71
N VAL A 528 19.97 -15.17 -1.83
CA VAL A 528 20.57 -16.17 -2.74
C VAL A 528 21.81 -15.59 -3.42
N ALA A 529 21.76 -14.33 -3.89
CA ALA A 529 22.85 -13.66 -4.59
C ALA A 529 24.13 -13.54 -3.76
N ASN A 530 24.01 -13.31 -2.44
CA ASN A 530 25.13 -13.06 -1.54
C ASN A 530 25.65 -14.30 -0.78
N GLY A 531 25.18 -15.49 -1.14
CA GLY A 531 25.62 -16.75 -0.52
C GLY A 531 24.85 -17.12 0.76
N GLY A 532 23.62 -16.63 0.93
CA GLY A 532 22.67 -17.14 1.92
C GLY A 532 22.42 -16.25 3.14
N VAL A 533 22.78 -14.99 3.10
CA VAL A 533 22.54 -14.02 4.19
C VAL A 533 21.36 -13.12 3.83
N TYR A 534 20.29 -13.19 4.58
CA TYR A 534 19.14 -12.30 4.42
C TYR A 534 19.36 -10.98 5.14
N TYR A 535 19.15 -9.88 4.45
CA TYR A 535 19.05 -8.54 4.98
C TYR A 535 17.65 -8.01 4.81
N LYS A 536 17.05 -7.54 5.89
CA LYS A 536 15.75 -6.86 5.80
C LYS A 536 15.89 -5.59 4.97
N PRO A 537 15.00 -5.33 4.01
CA PRO A 537 15.03 -4.09 3.23
C PRO A 537 14.98 -2.85 4.12
N THR A 538 15.86 -1.88 3.84
CA THR A 538 15.92 -0.59 4.52
C THR A 538 16.06 0.55 3.54
N TYR A 539 15.25 1.59 3.71
CA TYR A 539 15.29 2.81 2.91
C TYR A 539 16.12 3.88 3.59
N ILE A 540 16.13 3.93 4.93
CA ILE A 540 16.70 4.99 5.74
C ILE A 540 18.08 4.58 6.27
N SER A 541 19.09 5.43 6.01
CA SER A 541 20.42 5.29 6.58
C SER A 541 20.58 6.07 7.90
N LYS A 542 20.01 7.28 7.98
CA LYS A 542 20.00 8.08 9.21
C LYS A 542 18.88 9.12 9.21
N ILE A 543 18.45 9.51 10.39
CA ILE A 543 17.51 10.62 10.62
C ILE A 543 18.18 11.65 11.51
N VAL A 544 18.14 12.92 11.10
CA VAL A 544 18.54 14.08 11.92
C VAL A 544 17.27 14.81 12.31
N THR A 545 17.04 14.95 13.61
CA THR A 545 15.88 15.65 14.17
C THR A 545 16.09 17.17 14.21
N ALA A 546 15.03 17.93 14.45
CA ALA A 546 15.07 19.41 14.43
C ALA A 546 16.09 19.99 15.45
N ASP A 547 16.35 19.28 16.55
CA ASP A 547 17.35 19.64 17.57
C ASP A 547 18.81 19.27 17.19
N GLY A 548 19.00 18.67 15.98
CA GLY A 548 20.29 18.24 15.47
C GLY A 548 20.73 16.84 15.94
N THR A 549 19.91 16.13 16.71
CA THR A 549 20.23 14.75 17.14
C THR A 549 20.20 13.83 15.92
N THR A 550 21.22 12.95 15.81
CA THR A 550 21.37 12.03 14.69
C THR A 550 21.13 10.58 15.15
N HIS A 551 20.24 9.88 14.47
CA HIS A 551 19.98 8.46 14.64
C HIS A 551 20.34 7.71 13.35
N SER A 552 21.25 6.74 13.44
CA SER A 552 21.71 5.94 12.30
C SER A 552 21.08 4.55 12.33
N TYR A 553 20.78 4.01 11.14
CA TYR A 553 20.12 2.73 10.94
C TYR A 553 20.92 1.87 9.98
N THR A 554 21.12 0.61 10.36
CA THR A 554 21.78 -0.39 9.54
C THR A 554 21.01 -1.69 9.63
N SER A 555 20.93 -2.44 8.52
CA SER A 555 20.37 -3.78 8.52
C SER A 555 21.45 -4.77 8.93
N SER A 556 21.15 -5.61 9.90
CA SER A 556 22.01 -6.75 10.27
C SER A 556 21.61 -7.97 9.44
N GLY A 557 22.61 -8.60 8.80
CA GLY A 557 22.39 -9.83 8.05
C GLY A 557 22.10 -11.02 8.96
N THR A 558 21.15 -11.85 8.56
CA THR A 558 20.85 -13.13 9.20
C THR A 558 21.03 -14.26 8.21
N ARG A 559 21.79 -15.31 8.58
CA ARG A 559 21.95 -16.47 7.69
C ARG A 559 20.62 -17.19 7.52
N ALA A 560 20.09 -17.16 6.31
CA ALA A 560 18.80 -17.77 5.93
C ALA A 560 18.97 -19.16 5.29
N MET A 561 20.11 -19.40 4.64
CA MET A 561 20.44 -20.69 4.01
C MET A 561 21.95 -20.94 3.99
N LYS A 562 22.32 -22.20 3.72
CA LYS A 562 23.73 -22.59 3.52
C LYS A 562 24.30 -21.96 2.26
N THR A 563 25.60 -21.73 2.24
CA THR A 563 26.30 -21.24 1.03
C THR A 563 26.17 -22.22 -0.15
N SER A 564 26.14 -23.53 0.14
CA SER A 564 25.85 -24.58 -0.85
C SER A 564 24.48 -24.41 -1.51
N THR A 565 23.44 -24.15 -0.69
CA THR A 565 22.07 -23.95 -1.19
C THR A 565 21.99 -22.72 -2.08
N ALA A 566 22.54 -21.59 -1.63
CA ALA A 566 22.56 -20.34 -2.39
C ALA A 566 23.31 -20.50 -3.74
N PHE A 567 24.47 -21.15 -3.71
CA PHE A 567 25.27 -21.37 -4.92
C PHE A 567 24.54 -22.29 -5.92
N MET A 568 24.00 -23.44 -5.46
CA MET A 568 23.32 -24.39 -6.32
C MET A 568 22.04 -23.82 -6.92
N LEU A 569 21.28 -23.01 -6.17
CA LEU A 569 20.13 -22.26 -6.69
C LEU A 569 20.57 -21.26 -7.77
N THR A 570 21.61 -20.48 -7.49
CA THR A 570 22.14 -19.48 -8.45
C THR A 570 22.58 -20.17 -9.75
N ASP A 571 23.30 -21.27 -9.64
CA ASP A 571 23.79 -21.99 -10.81
C ASP A 571 22.64 -22.55 -11.67
N MET A 572 21.60 -23.10 -11.04
CA MET A 572 20.40 -23.51 -11.78
C MET A 572 19.66 -22.33 -12.40
N MET A 573 19.53 -21.21 -11.68
CA MET A 573 18.81 -20.03 -12.17
C MET A 573 19.55 -19.26 -13.28
N LYS A 574 20.85 -19.39 -13.40
CA LYS A 574 21.58 -18.96 -14.63
C LYS A 574 21.00 -19.59 -15.89
N GLY A 575 20.47 -20.81 -15.79
CA GLY A 575 19.83 -21.52 -16.89
C GLY A 575 18.53 -20.88 -17.37
N VAL A 576 17.79 -20.17 -16.48
CA VAL A 576 16.49 -19.56 -16.78
C VAL A 576 16.58 -18.40 -17.78
N ILE A 577 17.73 -17.72 -17.82
CA ILE A 577 17.98 -16.54 -18.68
C ILE A 577 18.78 -16.88 -19.94
N LYS A 578 19.07 -18.16 -20.20
CA LYS A 578 19.75 -18.58 -21.42
C LYS A 578 18.82 -18.49 -22.65
N PRO A 579 19.36 -18.45 -23.87
CA PRO A 579 18.53 -18.52 -25.07
C PRO A 579 17.61 -19.73 -25.04
N ASN A 580 16.35 -19.55 -25.46
CA ASN A 580 15.28 -20.55 -25.44
C ASN A 580 14.80 -21.03 -24.04
N ALA A 581 15.24 -20.37 -22.96
CA ALA A 581 14.71 -20.58 -21.63
C ALA A 581 13.54 -19.62 -21.32
N THR A 582 12.90 -19.78 -20.15
CA THR A 582 11.64 -19.10 -19.81
C THR A 582 11.76 -17.60 -19.58
N ALA A 583 12.96 -17.03 -19.50
CA ALA A 583 13.21 -15.58 -19.39
C ALA A 583 14.45 -15.16 -20.20
N ALA A 584 14.53 -15.58 -21.44
CA ALA A 584 15.63 -15.22 -22.34
C ALA A 584 15.77 -13.70 -22.53
N ASP A 585 14.67 -12.95 -22.46
CA ASP A 585 14.63 -11.50 -22.60
C ASP A 585 15.33 -10.74 -21.45
N ALA A 586 15.58 -11.42 -20.32
CA ALA A 586 16.36 -10.87 -19.23
C ALA A 586 17.89 -10.94 -19.48
N ALA A 587 18.34 -11.65 -20.52
CA ALA A 587 19.76 -11.88 -20.77
C ALA A 587 20.48 -10.58 -21.16
N ILE A 588 21.57 -10.28 -20.45
CA ILE A 588 22.47 -9.17 -20.75
C ILE A 588 23.82 -9.76 -21.14
N SER A 589 24.23 -9.46 -22.36
CA SER A 589 25.49 -10.01 -22.92
C SER A 589 26.69 -9.66 -22.05
N GLY A 590 27.48 -10.66 -21.71
CA GLY A 590 28.71 -10.49 -20.92
C GLY A 590 28.49 -10.31 -19.43
N LEU A 591 27.23 -10.31 -18.93
CA LEU A 591 26.94 -10.14 -17.51
C LEU A 591 26.71 -11.48 -16.79
N TYR A 592 27.38 -11.69 -15.66
CA TYR A 592 27.08 -12.81 -14.75
C TYR A 592 25.85 -12.49 -13.94
N GLN A 593 24.74 -13.15 -14.26
CA GLN A 593 23.44 -12.92 -13.65
C GLN A 593 22.64 -14.22 -13.54
N ALA A 594 21.65 -14.22 -12.65
CA ALA A 594 20.69 -15.29 -12.49
C ALA A 594 19.32 -14.71 -12.17
N GLY A 595 18.24 -15.46 -12.37
CA GLY A 595 16.90 -14.96 -12.10
C GLY A 595 15.81 -15.97 -12.36
N LYS A 596 14.56 -15.56 -12.10
CA LYS A 596 13.37 -16.39 -12.29
C LYS A 596 12.17 -15.57 -12.73
N SER A 597 11.46 -16.04 -13.76
CA SER A 597 10.17 -15.51 -14.19
C SER A 597 9.01 -16.11 -13.40
N GLY A 598 7.93 -15.33 -13.24
CA GLY A 598 6.67 -15.77 -12.69
C GLY A 598 5.51 -15.31 -13.57
N LEU A 599 4.54 -16.18 -13.79
CA LEU A 599 3.31 -15.86 -14.53
C LEU A 599 2.12 -16.41 -13.77
N VAL A 600 1.05 -15.63 -13.71
CA VAL A 600 -0.24 -16.05 -13.17
C VAL A 600 -1.26 -15.97 -14.29
N ALA A 601 -1.74 -17.14 -14.75
CA ALA A 601 -2.78 -17.22 -15.76
C ALA A 601 -4.16 -17.17 -15.10
N TYR A 602 -5.16 -16.72 -15.85
CA TYR A 602 -6.55 -16.86 -15.43
C TYR A 602 -7.01 -18.32 -15.55
N ASP A 603 -7.95 -18.72 -14.71
CA ASP A 603 -8.63 -19.99 -14.82
C ASP A 603 -9.45 -20.05 -16.12
N ASP A 604 -9.59 -21.25 -16.69
CA ASP A 604 -10.33 -21.49 -17.95
C ASP A 604 -11.78 -20.95 -17.90
N ASN A 605 -12.37 -20.80 -16.71
CA ASN A 605 -13.73 -20.28 -16.49
C ASN A 605 -13.79 -18.78 -16.16
N ALA A 606 -12.69 -18.05 -16.21
CA ALA A 606 -12.64 -16.63 -15.85
C ALA A 606 -13.26 -15.71 -16.91
N GLY A 607 -13.67 -16.24 -18.08
CA GLY A 607 -14.21 -15.43 -19.19
C GLY A 607 -13.16 -14.59 -19.90
N MET A 608 -11.87 -14.85 -19.67
CA MET A 608 -10.75 -14.19 -20.32
C MET A 608 -10.30 -14.97 -21.58
N PRO A 609 -9.59 -14.32 -22.52
CA PRO A 609 -8.99 -15.01 -23.66
C PRO A 609 -8.06 -16.15 -23.25
N ASP A 610 -7.87 -17.14 -24.14
CA ASP A 610 -6.87 -18.20 -23.91
C ASP A 610 -5.49 -17.61 -23.67
N LYS A 611 -4.78 -18.15 -22.65
CA LYS A 611 -3.46 -17.66 -22.22
C LYS A 611 -3.44 -16.21 -21.68
N ALA A 612 -4.57 -15.64 -21.28
CA ALA A 612 -4.60 -14.37 -20.59
C ALA A 612 -3.85 -14.47 -19.25
N ILE A 613 -3.06 -13.46 -18.92
CA ILE A 613 -2.22 -13.40 -17.73
C ILE A 613 -2.73 -12.25 -16.83
N SER A 614 -2.84 -12.48 -15.54
CA SER A 614 -3.19 -11.44 -14.56
C SER A 614 -1.97 -10.71 -14.02
N ASP A 615 -0.88 -11.44 -13.81
CA ASP A 615 0.35 -10.94 -13.20
C ASP A 615 1.56 -11.56 -13.89
N ALA A 616 2.54 -10.74 -14.26
CA ALA A 616 3.82 -11.18 -14.77
C ALA A 616 4.95 -10.64 -13.88
N TRP A 617 5.94 -11.50 -13.60
CA TRP A 617 7.04 -11.24 -12.70
C TRP A 617 8.37 -11.63 -13.33
N PHE A 618 9.41 -10.89 -12.96
CA PHE A 618 10.78 -11.33 -13.11
C PHE A 618 11.62 -10.79 -11.95
N THR A 619 12.32 -11.68 -11.26
CA THR A 619 13.30 -11.30 -10.25
C THR A 619 14.66 -11.85 -10.64
N GLY A 620 15.60 -10.95 -10.89
CA GLY A 620 16.95 -11.29 -11.28
C GLY A 620 18.00 -10.53 -10.47
N TYR A 621 19.23 -11.03 -10.50
CA TYR A 621 20.31 -10.49 -9.69
C TYR A 621 21.69 -10.71 -10.29
N THR A 622 22.62 -9.88 -9.82
CA THR A 622 24.07 -10.00 -9.90
C THR A 622 24.63 -10.07 -8.48
N LYS A 623 25.92 -10.08 -8.28
CA LYS A 623 26.51 -9.93 -6.93
C LYS A 623 26.33 -8.52 -6.34
N SER A 624 26.06 -7.51 -7.17
CA SER A 624 25.95 -6.11 -6.75
C SER A 624 24.51 -5.67 -6.50
N TYR A 625 23.56 -6.18 -7.28
CA TYR A 625 22.15 -5.75 -7.22
C TYR A 625 21.19 -6.89 -7.45
N THR A 626 20.04 -6.79 -6.79
CA THR A 626 18.86 -7.59 -7.07
C THR A 626 17.74 -6.65 -7.51
N LEU A 627 17.02 -7.00 -8.58
CA LEU A 627 15.88 -6.25 -9.09
C LEU A 627 14.69 -7.20 -9.27
N SER A 628 13.61 -6.96 -8.54
CA SER A 628 12.32 -7.62 -8.72
C SER A 628 11.35 -6.69 -9.43
N VAL A 629 10.66 -7.19 -10.44
CA VAL A 629 9.74 -6.47 -11.30
C VAL A 629 8.43 -7.23 -11.41
N TRP A 630 7.34 -6.53 -11.20
CA TRP A 630 5.97 -6.99 -11.44
C TRP A 630 5.28 -6.09 -12.47
N THR A 631 4.47 -6.67 -13.34
CA THR A 631 3.52 -5.97 -14.20
C THR A 631 2.13 -6.58 -14.09
N GLY A 632 1.09 -5.74 -14.12
CA GLY A 632 -0.29 -6.17 -13.98
C GLY A 632 -1.28 -4.99 -14.00
N PHE A 633 -2.56 -5.29 -13.96
CA PHE A 633 -3.61 -4.29 -13.86
C PHE A 633 -4.10 -4.14 -12.42
N ASP A 634 -4.49 -2.94 -12.02
CA ASP A 634 -5.07 -2.70 -10.68
C ASP A 634 -6.37 -3.46 -10.45
N VAL A 635 -7.14 -3.64 -11.53
CA VAL A 635 -8.39 -4.41 -11.53
C VAL A 635 -8.26 -5.60 -12.47
N PRO A 636 -7.67 -6.72 -12.01
CA PRO A 636 -7.41 -7.88 -12.86
C PRO A 636 -8.70 -8.51 -13.41
N SER A 637 -9.85 -8.42 -12.71
CA SER A 637 -11.13 -8.97 -13.17
C SER A 637 -11.69 -8.32 -14.45
N LYS A 638 -11.08 -7.23 -14.93
CA LYS A 638 -11.54 -6.49 -16.13
C LYS A 638 -10.52 -6.46 -17.26
N ASN A 639 -9.27 -6.77 -16.98
CA ASN A 639 -8.15 -6.60 -17.88
C ASN A 639 -7.20 -7.80 -17.79
N TYR A 640 -6.39 -8.01 -18.81
CA TYR A 640 -5.39 -9.07 -18.85
C TYR A 640 -4.13 -8.61 -19.60
N ILE A 641 -3.00 -9.22 -19.28
CA ILE A 641 -1.76 -9.10 -20.03
C ILE A 641 -1.82 -10.12 -21.17
N PRO A 642 -1.65 -9.71 -22.43
CA PRO A 642 -1.55 -10.65 -23.55
C PRO A 642 -0.33 -11.57 -23.39
N TRP A 643 -0.42 -12.81 -23.87
CA TRP A 643 0.72 -13.74 -23.83
C TRP A 643 1.99 -13.19 -24.49
N THR A 644 1.85 -12.35 -25.50
CA THR A 644 2.96 -11.68 -26.20
C THR A 644 3.73 -10.69 -25.34
N GLU A 645 3.18 -10.32 -24.19
CA GLU A 645 3.76 -9.36 -23.23
C GLU A 645 4.19 -10.01 -21.91
N GLN A 646 4.19 -11.33 -21.83
CA GLN A 646 4.60 -12.08 -20.65
C GLN A 646 6.01 -11.74 -20.17
N ASP A 647 6.89 -11.33 -21.08
CA ASP A 647 8.31 -11.08 -20.85
C ASP A 647 8.62 -9.61 -20.53
N LEU A 648 7.60 -8.72 -20.43
CA LEU A 648 7.76 -7.31 -20.06
C LEU A 648 8.64 -7.10 -18.80
N PRO A 649 8.43 -7.83 -17.69
CA PRO A 649 9.28 -7.68 -16.51
C PRO A 649 10.74 -8.05 -16.77
N ALA A 650 10.98 -9.05 -17.61
CA ALA A 650 12.31 -9.49 -18.00
C ALA A 650 13.02 -8.45 -18.89
N GLN A 651 12.32 -7.88 -19.87
CA GLN A 651 12.81 -6.81 -20.73
C GLN A 651 13.15 -5.55 -19.94
N TYR A 652 12.26 -5.17 -19.01
CA TYR A 652 12.50 -4.05 -18.11
C TYR A 652 13.71 -4.28 -17.21
N TYR A 653 13.81 -5.46 -16.60
CA TYR A 653 14.99 -5.86 -15.83
C TYR A 653 16.28 -5.73 -16.65
N ALA A 654 16.30 -6.25 -17.87
CA ALA A 654 17.49 -6.23 -18.71
C ALA A 654 18.01 -4.81 -18.96
N LYS A 655 17.12 -3.87 -19.27
CA LYS A 655 17.48 -2.46 -19.51
C LYS A 655 18.03 -1.78 -18.25
N VAL A 656 17.31 -1.89 -17.15
CA VAL A 656 17.69 -1.26 -15.88
C VAL A 656 18.98 -1.87 -15.33
N MET A 657 19.10 -3.21 -15.34
CA MET A 657 20.27 -3.88 -14.80
C MET A 657 21.51 -3.64 -15.67
N ALA A 658 21.37 -3.56 -16.99
CA ALA A 658 22.47 -3.19 -17.88
C ALA A 658 23.04 -1.81 -17.54
N TYR A 659 22.17 -0.83 -17.27
CA TYR A 659 22.59 0.49 -16.83
C TYR A 659 23.24 0.44 -15.42
N ALA A 660 22.62 -0.26 -14.47
CA ALA A 660 23.10 -0.34 -13.10
C ALA A 660 24.50 -0.97 -12.98
N MET A 661 24.83 -1.90 -13.87
CA MET A 661 26.09 -2.65 -13.84
C MET A 661 27.23 -2.02 -14.63
N GLN A 662 27.03 -0.89 -15.35
CA GLN A 662 28.06 -0.27 -16.21
C GLN A 662 29.40 0.01 -15.50
N ASN A 663 29.32 0.38 -14.19
CA ASN A 663 30.49 0.72 -13.39
C ASN A 663 30.66 -0.18 -12.17
N LYS A 664 30.15 -1.42 -12.22
CA LYS A 664 30.20 -2.38 -11.12
C LYS A 664 31.05 -3.58 -11.48
N SER A 665 31.59 -4.21 -10.46
CA SER A 665 32.30 -5.48 -10.62
C SER A 665 31.37 -6.56 -11.16
N ASN A 666 31.80 -7.21 -12.23
CA ASN A 666 31.07 -8.30 -12.88
C ASN A 666 31.85 -9.61 -12.74
N THR A 667 31.67 -10.32 -11.65
CA THR A 667 32.36 -11.58 -11.36
C THR A 667 31.34 -12.71 -11.13
N ASP A 668 31.68 -13.89 -11.63
CA ASP A 668 30.82 -15.06 -11.41
C ASP A 668 30.88 -15.58 -9.98
N TRP A 669 29.85 -16.33 -9.59
CA TRP A 669 29.80 -17.05 -8.31
C TRP A 669 30.76 -18.25 -8.36
N THR A 670 31.53 -18.42 -7.31
CA THR A 670 32.46 -19.54 -7.17
C THR A 670 31.82 -20.61 -6.28
N ALA A 671 31.93 -21.87 -6.68
CA ALA A 671 31.46 -22.99 -5.88
C ALA A 671 32.17 -23.00 -4.50
N PRO A 672 31.43 -23.02 -3.40
CA PRO A 672 32.02 -23.12 -2.08
C PRO A 672 32.59 -24.53 -1.83
N ASP A 673 33.50 -24.68 -0.90
CA ASP A 673 34.12 -25.96 -0.53
C ASP A 673 33.12 -27.03 -0.04
N THR A 674 31.89 -26.60 0.28
CA THR A 674 30.79 -27.45 0.69
C THR A 674 30.00 -28.04 -0.50
N VAL A 675 30.42 -27.77 -1.74
CA VAL A 675 29.77 -28.24 -2.97
C VAL A 675 30.77 -29.05 -3.82
N THR A 676 30.32 -30.17 -4.34
CA THR A 676 31.08 -31.00 -5.28
C THR A 676 30.48 -30.88 -6.68
N ALA A 677 31.32 -30.61 -7.68
CA ALA A 677 30.93 -30.63 -9.07
C ALA A 677 30.91 -32.07 -9.63
N LYS A 678 29.89 -32.37 -10.44
CA LYS A 678 29.72 -33.65 -11.15
C LYS A 678 29.48 -33.37 -12.64
N VAL A 679 30.29 -33.94 -13.51
CA VAL A 679 30.05 -33.83 -14.95
C VAL A 679 29.02 -34.91 -15.36
N LYS A 680 27.92 -34.46 -15.96
CA LYS A 680 26.85 -35.30 -16.50
C LYS A 680 26.63 -34.93 -17.98
N GLY A 681 27.16 -35.72 -18.86
CA GLY A 681 27.20 -35.35 -20.28
C GLY A 681 28.00 -34.06 -20.49
N ASN A 682 27.39 -33.06 -21.10
CA ASN A 682 28.02 -31.75 -21.36
C ASN A 682 27.67 -30.68 -20.29
N ILE A 683 27.02 -31.10 -19.18
CA ILE A 683 26.56 -30.18 -18.13
C ILE A 683 27.35 -30.46 -16.86
N VAL A 684 27.77 -29.40 -16.19
CA VAL A 684 28.29 -29.46 -14.82
C VAL A 684 27.12 -29.36 -13.88
N GLU A 685 26.93 -30.39 -13.09
CA GLU A 685 25.93 -30.48 -12.04
C GLU A 685 26.61 -30.41 -10.67
N TYR A 686 25.84 -30.11 -9.62
CA TYR A 686 26.37 -29.90 -8.28
C TYR A 686 25.60 -30.71 -7.22
N GLU A 687 26.33 -31.13 -6.20
CA GLU A 687 25.79 -31.78 -5.03
C GLU A 687 26.43 -31.21 -3.75
N VAL A 688 25.72 -31.30 -2.64
CA VAL A 688 26.29 -30.97 -1.31
C VAL A 688 27.34 -32.00 -0.96
N LYS A 689 28.55 -31.54 -0.69
CA LYS A 689 29.71 -32.38 -0.42
C LYS A 689 29.47 -33.29 0.76
N ASP A 690 29.83 -34.57 0.63
CA ASP A 690 29.75 -35.60 1.68
C ASP A 690 28.37 -35.75 2.32
N ALA A 691 27.31 -35.29 1.66
CA ALA A 691 25.95 -35.38 2.14
C ALA A 691 25.20 -36.55 1.45
N SER A 692 24.40 -37.27 2.22
CA SER A 692 23.49 -38.26 1.66
C SER A 692 22.21 -37.62 1.16
N TRP A 693 21.66 -38.17 0.09
CA TRP A 693 20.39 -37.78 -0.48
C TRP A 693 19.69 -38.98 -1.12
N SER A 694 18.39 -38.88 -1.37
CA SER A 694 17.60 -39.95 -1.96
C SER A 694 16.96 -39.51 -3.26
N ASN A 695 16.91 -40.40 -4.25
CA ASN A 695 16.18 -40.17 -5.50
C ASN A 695 14.69 -40.55 -5.39
N GLY A 696 14.19 -40.91 -4.19
CA GLY A 696 12.79 -41.24 -3.97
C GLY A 696 12.33 -42.50 -4.75
N GLY A 697 13.27 -43.43 -5.04
CA GLY A 697 12.97 -44.61 -5.84
C GLY A 697 12.86 -44.34 -7.35
N LEU A 698 12.99 -43.13 -7.82
CA LEU A 698 13.00 -42.78 -9.24
C LEU A 698 14.34 -43.19 -9.88
N PRO A 699 14.36 -43.67 -11.13
CA PRO A 699 15.59 -43.96 -11.84
C PRO A 699 16.36 -42.66 -12.14
N SER A 700 17.70 -42.72 -12.24
CA SER A 700 18.47 -41.57 -12.65
C SER A 700 18.19 -41.19 -14.12
N VAL A 701 18.26 -39.91 -14.46
CA VAL A 701 18.01 -39.45 -15.84
C VAL A 701 18.95 -40.12 -16.85
N ASN A 702 20.23 -40.34 -16.48
CA ASN A 702 21.17 -41.06 -17.32
C ASN A 702 20.79 -42.55 -17.59
N SER A 703 20.15 -43.26 -16.63
CA SER A 703 19.68 -44.63 -16.82
C SER A 703 18.45 -44.73 -17.72
N ILE A 704 17.61 -43.67 -17.74
CA ILE A 704 16.44 -43.60 -18.62
C ILE A 704 16.89 -43.39 -20.08
N ALA A 705 17.89 -42.54 -20.33
CA ALA A 705 18.46 -42.36 -21.67
C ALA A 705 19.05 -43.65 -22.25
N GLN A 706 19.60 -44.55 -21.39
CA GLN A 706 20.12 -45.85 -21.81
C GLN A 706 19.02 -46.86 -22.07
N SER A 707 17.83 -46.72 -21.49
CA SER A 707 16.68 -47.61 -21.71
C SER A 707 15.85 -47.27 -22.96
N GLY A 708 16.24 -46.29 -23.75
CA GLY A 708 15.52 -45.85 -24.96
C GLY A 708 14.33 -44.95 -24.70
N GLU A 709 14.02 -44.63 -23.43
CA GLU A 709 13.09 -43.57 -23.06
C GLU A 709 13.83 -42.23 -23.10
N THR A 710 13.97 -41.63 -24.28
CA THR A 710 14.54 -40.27 -24.40
C THR A 710 13.65 -39.28 -23.66
N PRO A 711 14.16 -38.60 -22.61
CA PRO A 711 13.57 -37.33 -22.21
C PRO A 711 13.65 -36.42 -23.46
N SER A 712 12.54 -35.86 -23.91
CA SER A 712 12.63 -34.87 -24.97
C SER A 712 13.51 -33.76 -24.43
N GLU A 713 14.76 -33.68 -24.91
CA GLU A 713 15.67 -32.58 -24.60
C GLU A 713 15.04 -31.31 -25.16
N ALA A 714 14.22 -30.66 -24.35
CA ALA A 714 13.75 -29.34 -24.66
C ALA A 714 14.95 -28.40 -24.49
N GLY A 715 15.68 -28.21 -25.57
CA GLY A 715 16.34 -26.98 -25.82
C GLY A 715 17.71 -26.70 -25.17
N ILE A 716 18.59 -27.68 -25.06
CA ILE A 716 20.04 -27.38 -25.05
C ILE A 716 20.66 -28.05 -26.29
N SER A 717 20.25 -27.58 -27.46
CA SER A 717 21.01 -27.78 -28.68
C SER A 717 22.13 -26.73 -28.67
N ALA A 718 23.35 -27.17 -28.38
CA ALA A 718 24.52 -26.41 -28.73
C ALA A 718 24.50 -26.24 -30.24
N ASN A 719 24.17 -25.05 -30.74
CA ASN A 719 24.47 -24.66 -32.10
C ASN A 719 26.00 -24.64 -32.20
N SER A 720 26.57 -25.78 -32.63
CA SER A 720 27.86 -25.78 -33.29
C SER A 720 27.69 -24.96 -34.58
N ALA A 721 28.18 -23.73 -34.57
CA ALA A 721 28.36 -22.94 -35.76
C ALA A 721 29.31 -23.71 -36.66
N SER A 722 28.77 -24.45 -37.63
CA SER A 722 29.53 -24.89 -38.76
C SER A 722 29.84 -23.67 -39.63
N THR A 723 31.07 -23.18 -39.56
CA THR A 723 31.64 -22.30 -40.56
C THR A 723 31.71 -23.07 -41.88
N GLY A 724 30.63 -22.99 -42.65
CA GLY A 724 30.60 -23.40 -44.04
C GLY A 724 31.22 -22.29 -44.91
N SER A 725 32.50 -22.39 -45.14
CA SER A 725 33.17 -21.72 -46.25
C SER A 725 32.57 -22.20 -47.57
N THR A 726 31.80 -21.35 -48.25
CA THR A 726 31.52 -21.54 -49.70
C THR A 726 32.23 -20.43 -50.47
N THR A 727 33.41 -20.79 -50.94
CA THR A 727 33.96 -20.22 -52.17
C THR A 727 33.14 -20.77 -53.35
N GLY A 728 32.58 -19.93 -54.18
CA GLY A 728 31.83 -20.33 -55.37
C GLY A 728 31.62 -19.16 -56.31
N ASN A 729 32.48 -19.11 -57.33
CA ASN A 729 32.40 -18.31 -58.55
C ASN A 729 31.00 -18.35 -59.22
N ASN A 730 30.45 -17.25 -59.55
CA ASN A 730 30.19 -16.63 -60.88
C ASN A 730 29.26 -15.43 -60.67
#